data_7a4c8757a025ea50832172c649224ed4
#
_entry.id   7a4c8757a025ea50832172c649224ed4
#
_cell.length_a   1.000
_cell.length_b   1.000
_cell.length_c   1.000
_cell.angle_alpha   90.00
_cell.angle_beta   90.00
_cell.angle_gamma   90.00
#
_symmetry.space_group_name_H-M   'P 1'
#
loop_
_entity.id
_entity.type
_entity.pdbx_description
1 polymer ?
#
loop_
_entity_poly.entity_id
_entity_poly.type
_entity_poly.pdbx_seq_one_letter_code
_entity_poly.pdbx_strand_id
1 'polypeptide(L)'
;MRSIPFYSVLLPSILILPSSVASEDLLSLLDMPLSSLAETKVVSATKTSQSLADTPASVYVITAKEINRSGARSVADVLALAPGLHVAKFSNYDWGITARGSNQPLSNTLLVMVDGRSVFNPMFSGVDWDLIPVSLANIAQIEIVLGPVGTIWGGNAVTGVVNIITKDPEEADKATVTAQVGNFDYQEYQMRHAAPLGEYAYVSGYLEFVEHKPWTSEEARVQPHQDYAVYTERFGARLDYQYLANTVSAQVGGIRSKEDYQWGTLNPYFLFPDKADIEFYDTKMTMEEYFAGVQHIYDHHSGNRWHNEAWLTYSANDSTDRNARFTRLDLDSHIVVQDWFGSQLTIGGNVRLIDEEFGTYSPQEHFSMPYLRIAQQADFFSQSYGVYVNWDLEVTEKTDLILGSRWQYNNLTKEVDAQPQVRASYELADNQRIWAGWGKAIVTPSRLELTTALQSNNYIEGALFSDGNRYDYFYSFIYQGSEDLRVENVETYELGYRIWSDEVWQFSAGTYYSKHHNIRAYAGVTSSQIVLPGNSSPGTVGTVIEQYVSQLVDPLWSETVGGELAFKWAPIDAVQLNMNYSYKRIIGHCEGAICGSNQAVKRELENQPNHFVNAQLMWDITPQWWASSTLQYISESQMHSDYTSDERYQWPEVFSVDIALSWQHSKAYPRLTAVVENLGADQSTEFPQAFSPYQNGVQYWLTLAWSPSMVQGSAL
;
A
#
# COMPACT_ATOMS: atom_id res chain seq x y z
N MET A 1 0.91 18.01 38.44
CA MET A 1 0.25 16.83 39.01
C MET A 1 -1.18 16.81 38.49
N ARG A 2 -1.43 16.18 37.37
CA ARG A 2 -2.77 15.91 36.85
C ARG A 2 -2.96 14.39 36.83
N SER A 3 -4.07 13.97 37.42
CA SER A 3 -4.45 12.59 37.65
C SER A 3 -4.77 11.85 36.34
N ILE A 4 -4.11 10.73 36.14
CA ILE A 4 -4.40 9.75 35.10
C ILE A 4 -5.65 8.97 35.52
N PRO A 5 -6.68 8.87 34.66
CA PRO A 5 -7.80 7.96 34.95
C PRO A 5 -7.39 6.51 34.61
N PHE A 6 -7.29 5.68 35.62
CA PHE A 6 -7.21 4.23 35.48
C PHE A 6 -8.53 3.70 34.91
N TYR A 7 -8.55 3.26 33.68
CA TYR A 7 -9.61 2.39 33.17
C TYR A 7 -9.33 0.96 33.60
N SER A 8 -10.25 0.42 34.41
CA SER A 8 -10.23 -0.96 34.86
C SER A 8 -10.44 -1.90 33.66
N VAL A 9 -9.38 -2.55 33.24
CA VAL A 9 -9.46 -3.64 32.26
C VAL A 9 -9.97 -4.89 33.00
N LEU A 10 -11.18 -5.30 32.69
CA LEU A 10 -11.74 -6.60 33.10
C LEU A 10 -11.05 -7.68 32.26
N LEU A 11 -10.11 -8.40 32.88
CA LEU A 11 -9.53 -9.63 32.33
C LEU A 11 -10.56 -10.76 32.38
N PRO A 12 -10.96 -11.38 31.25
CA PRO A 12 -11.71 -12.62 31.31
C PRO A 12 -10.78 -13.75 31.76
N SER A 13 -11.17 -14.48 32.77
CA SER A 13 -10.50 -15.69 33.25
C SER A 13 -10.59 -16.77 32.20
N ILE A 14 -9.49 -17.07 31.51
CA ILE A 14 -9.39 -18.17 30.54
C ILE A 14 -9.14 -19.46 31.32
N LEU A 15 -10.09 -20.40 31.24
CA LEU A 15 -9.95 -21.76 31.70
C LEU A 15 -8.87 -22.48 30.91
N ILE A 16 -7.80 -22.89 31.57
CA ILE A 16 -6.71 -23.69 30.97
C ILE A 16 -7.08 -25.17 31.16
N LEU A 17 -7.30 -25.87 30.05
CA LEU A 17 -7.32 -27.34 29.98
C LEU A 17 -5.94 -27.85 29.50
N PRO A 18 -5.35 -28.86 30.12
CA PRO A 18 -4.06 -29.39 29.68
C PRO A 18 -4.23 -30.43 28.58
N SER A 19 -3.54 -30.24 27.46
CA SER A 19 -3.32 -31.32 26.47
C SER A 19 -1.85 -31.36 26.09
N SER A 20 -1.27 -32.52 26.27
CA SER A 20 0.12 -32.83 25.95
C SER A 20 0.22 -33.46 24.57
N VAL A 21 0.86 -32.80 23.62
CA VAL A 21 1.50 -33.43 22.45
C VAL A 21 2.79 -32.65 22.19
N ALA A 22 3.87 -33.39 22.02
CA ALA A 22 5.20 -32.85 21.75
C ALA A 22 5.25 -32.22 20.35
N SER A 23 5.75 -30.99 20.25
CA SER A 23 6.14 -30.40 18.99
C SER A 23 7.59 -29.95 19.07
N GLU A 24 8.46 -30.69 18.42
CA GLU A 24 9.72 -30.20 17.88
C GLU A 24 9.41 -29.50 16.56
N ASP A 25 10.11 -28.37 16.29
CA ASP A 25 10.24 -27.71 14.99
C ASP A 25 9.23 -26.65 14.55
N LEU A 26 9.05 -25.60 15.32
CA LEU A 26 8.42 -24.38 14.77
C LEU A 26 9.42 -23.25 14.45
N LEU A 27 10.66 -23.38 14.87
CA LEU A 27 11.74 -22.43 14.52
C LEU A 27 12.45 -22.79 13.22
N SER A 28 12.17 -23.96 12.65
CA SER A 28 12.68 -24.36 11.35
C SER A 28 12.11 -23.53 10.20
N LEU A 29 10.89 -22.99 10.31
CA LEU A 29 10.29 -22.12 9.28
C LEU A 29 10.90 -20.71 9.26
N LEU A 30 11.44 -20.22 10.38
CA LEU A 30 12.21 -18.96 10.39
C LEU A 30 13.64 -19.13 9.85
N ASP A 31 14.12 -20.36 9.77
CA ASP A 31 15.45 -20.76 9.26
C ASP A 31 15.35 -21.55 7.95
N MET A 32 14.36 -21.28 7.09
CA MET A 32 14.28 -21.95 5.79
C MET A 32 15.58 -21.70 5.00
N PRO A 33 16.31 -22.73 4.60
CA PRO A 33 17.48 -22.59 3.73
C PRO A 33 17.05 -22.01 2.36
N LEU A 34 17.96 -21.38 1.64
CA LEU A 34 17.70 -20.81 0.31
C LEU A 34 17.16 -21.83 -0.70
N SER A 35 17.43 -23.11 -0.52
CA SER A 35 16.86 -24.21 -1.30
C SER A 35 15.32 -24.20 -1.28
N SER A 36 14.74 -23.78 -0.17
CA SER A 36 13.29 -23.65 -0.06
C SER A 36 12.71 -22.40 -0.73
N LEU A 37 13.53 -21.38 -1.08
CA LEU A 37 13.04 -20.17 -1.76
C LEU A 37 12.60 -20.42 -3.21
N ALA A 38 13.29 -21.29 -3.94
CA ALA A 38 12.85 -21.72 -5.27
C ALA A 38 11.56 -22.55 -5.18
N GLU A 39 11.41 -23.31 -4.10
CA GLU A 39 10.22 -24.10 -3.78
C GLU A 39 9.13 -23.28 -3.05
N THR A 40 9.44 -22.02 -2.66
CA THR A 40 8.44 -21.15 -2.01
C THR A 40 7.19 -21.09 -2.85
N LYS A 41 6.07 -21.47 -2.24
CA LYS A 41 4.78 -21.45 -2.92
C LYS A 41 4.26 -20.02 -2.99
N VAL A 42 3.83 -19.65 -4.19
CA VAL A 42 3.18 -18.35 -4.47
C VAL A 42 1.81 -18.60 -5.06
N VAL A 43 0.84 -17.81 -4.65
CA VAL A 43 -0.57 -17.92 -5.07
C VAL A 43 -0.99 -16.71 -5.90
N SER A 44 -0.35 -15.57 -5.69
CA SER A 44 -0.82 -14.28 -6.20
C SER A 44 -0.70 -14.12 -7.72
N ALA A 45 0.11 -14.95 -8.40
CA ALA A 45 0.26 -14.87 -9.85
C ALA A 45 -0.89 -15.55 -10.62
N THR A 46 -1.48 -16.63 -10.07
CA THR A 46 -2.44 -17.50 -10.81
C THR A 46 -3.68 -17.93 -10.00
N LYS A 47 -3.81 -17.53 -8.73
CA LYS A 47 -4.78 -18.06 -7.74
C LYS A 47 -4.62 -19.56 -7.46
N THR A 48 -3.52 -20.16 -7.93
CA THR A 48 -3.15 -21.55 -7.66
C THR A 48 -1.77 -21.58 -7.04
N SER A 49 -1.55 -22.49 -6.08
CA SER A 49 -0.26 -22.63 -5.41
C SER A 49 0.77 -23.21 -6.37
N GLN A 50 1.72 -22.41 -6.79
CA GLN A 50 2.84 -22.80 -7.68
C GLN A 50 4.16 -22.49 -7.00
N SER A 51 5.26 -23.18 -7.40
CA SER A 51 6.58 -22.79 -6.93
C SER A 51 6.98 -21.43 -7.55
N LEU A 52 7.74 -20.65 -6.82
CA LEU A 52 8.32 -19.41 -7.35
C LEU A 52 9.15 -19.68 -8.61
N ALA A 53 9.88 -20.80 -8.65
CA ALA A 53 10.68 -21.23 -9.79
C ALA A 53 9.83 -21.42 -11.06
N ASP A 54 8.63 -21.95 -10.95
CA ASP A 54 7.75 -22.29 -12.07
C ASP A 54 6.85 -21.17 -12.54
N THR A 55 6.74 -20.11 -11.75
CA THR A 55 5.82 -19.01 -12.05
C THR A 55 6.33 -18.13 -13.20
N PRO A 56 5.60 -18.04 -14.35
CA PRO A 56 6.01 -17.26 -15.51
C PRO A 56 5.66 -15.78 -15.37
N ALA A 57 6.17 -15.14 -14.31
CA ALA A 57 5.97 -13.73 -14.00
C ALA A 57 7.16 -13.18 -13.18
N SER A 58 7.30 -11.86 -13.17
CA SER A 58 8.20 -11.17 -12.25
C SER A 58 7.57 -11.20 -10.84
N VAL A 59 7.95 -12.20 -10.05
CA VAL A 59 7.45 -12.40 -8.67
C VAL A 59 8.60 -12.25 -7.69
N TYR A 60 8.36 -11.52 -6.62
CA TYR A 60 9.27 -11.39 -5.48
C TYR A 60 8.53 -11.73 -4.19
N VAL A 61 9.19 -12.46 -3.30
CA VAL A 61 8.65 -12.83 -1.99
C VAL A 61 9.54 -12.26 -0.90
N ILE A 62 8.93 -11.50 0.02
CA ILE A 62 9.57 -11.05 1.26
C ILE A 62 9.10 -11.98 2.37
N THR A 63 10.03 -12.69 2.98
CA THR A 63 9.73 -13.69 4.01
C THR A 63 9.59 -13.06 5.40
N ALA A 64 8.96 -13.76 6.35
CA ALA A 64 8.91 -13.35 7.76
C ALA A 64 10.29 -13.09 8.36
N LYS A 65 11.32 -13.85 7.95
CA LYS A 65 12.71 -13.65 8.36
C LYS A 65 13.24 -12.29 7.90
N GLU A 66 13.06 -11.97 6.61
CA GLU A 66 13.47 -10.68 6.03
C GLU A 66 12.76 -9.52 6.70
N ILE A 67 11.44 -9.63 6.96
CA ILE A 67 10.64 -8.64 7.68
C ILE A 67 11.17 -8.42 9.10
N ASN A 68 11.31 -9.49 9.87
CA ASN A 68 11.75 -9.41 11.27
C ASN A 68 13.18 -8.85 11.44
N ARG A 69 14.01 -8.95 10.39
CA ARG A 69 15.38 -8.48 10.38
C ARG A 69 15.61 -7.16 9.66
N SER A 70 14.59 -6.62 9.00
CA SER A 70 14.71 -5.33 8.29
C SER A 70 14.80 -4.13 9.23
N GLY A 71 14.21 -4.22 10.42
CA GLY A 71 13.99 -3.09 11.29
C GLY A 71 12.73 -2.29 10.95
N ALA A 72 12.03 -2.63 9.88
CA ALA A 72 10.81 -1.94 9.45
C ALA A 72 9.72 -1.90 10.53
N ARG A 73 8.94 -0.81 10.54
CA ARG A 73 7.83 -0.57 11.49
C ARG A 73 6.46 -0.61 10.82
N SER A 74 6.41 -0.52 9.49
CA SER A 74 5.17 -0.56 8.72
C SER A 74 5.30 -1.50 7.52
N VAL A 75 4.16 -1.90 6.96
CA VAL A 75 4.14 -2.66 5.70
C VAL A 75 4.79 -1.85 4.57
N ALA A 76 4.61 -0.53 4.55
CA ALA A 76 5.22 0.35 3.58
C ALA A 76 6.75 0.29 3.62
N ASP A 77 7.37 0.34 4.82
CA ASP A 77 8.82 0.20 4.99
C ASP A 77 9.31 -1.16 4.46
N VAL A 78 8.58 -2.25 4.74
CA VAL A 78 8.92 -3.59 4.25
C VAL A 78 8.92 -3.67 2.74
N LEU A 79 7.97 -3.01 2.07
CA LEU A 79 7.86 -3.02 0.61
C LEU A 79 9.05 -2.38 -0.10
N ALA A 80 9.78 -1.49 0.58
CA ALA A 80 11.03 -0.93 0.04
C ALA A 80 12.11 -1.99 -0.20
N LEU A 81 12.00 -3.19 0.41
CA LEU A 81 12.91 -4.32 0.17
C LEU A 81 12.71 -4.99 -1.21
N ALA A 82 11.60 -4.73 -1.89
CA ALA A 82 11.27 -5.40 -3.16
C ALA A 82 11.78 -4.63 -4.38
N PRO A 83 12.25 -5.32 -5.44
CA PRO A 83 12.53 -4.68 -6.71
C PRO A 83 11.25 -4.16 -7.38
N GLY A 84 11.37 -3.15 -8.24
CA GLY A 84 10.28 -2.63 -9.06
C GLY A 84 9.27 -1.76 -8.34
N LEU A 85 9.34 -1.64 -7.02
CA LEU A 85 8.52 -0.74 -6.24
C LEU A 85 9.23 0.60 -6.00
N HIS A 86 8.50 1.69 -6.18
CA HIS A 86 8.91 3.01 -5.72
C HIS A 86 8.10 3.33 -4.46
N VAL A 87 8.76 3.23 -3.32
CA VAL A 87 8.21 3.55 -2.00
C VAL A 87 8.74 4.91 -1.61
N ALA A 88 7.86 5.87 -1.36
CA ALA A 88 8.23 7.21 -0.94
C ALA A 88 7.25 7.72 0.12
N LYS A 89 7.78 8.38 1.13
CA LYS A 89 7.03 8.95 2.24
C LYS A 89 6.73 10.41 1.99
N PHE A 90 5.45 10.79 2.03
CA PHE A 90 4.99 12.17 1.82
C PHE A 90 4.85 12.95 3.12
N SER A 91 4.40 12.26 4.15
CA SER A 91 4.21 12.81 5.49
C SER A 91 4.49 11.74 6.52
N ASN A 92 4.20 12.00 7.78
CA ASN A 92 4.36 11.00 8.84
C ASN A 92 3.43 9.78 8.68
N TYR A 93 2.36 9.92 7.91
CA TYR A 93 1.28 8.96 7.75
C TYR A 93 0.87 8.71 6.29
N ASP A 94 1.41 9.49 5.33
CA ASP A 94 1.07 9.30 3.92
C ASP A 94 2.26 8.73 3.14
N TRP A 95 1.98 7.69 2.37
CA TRP A 95 2.93 7.02 1.50
C TRP A 95 2.46 7.01 0.06
N GLY A 96 3.37 7.22 -0.87
CA GLY A 96 3.17 6.88 -2.27
C GLY A 96 3.92 5.60 -2.60
N ILE A 97 3.20 4.57 -3.02
CA ILE A 97 3.82 3.31 -3.44
C ILE A 97 3.25 2.89 -4.78
N THR A 98 4.12 2.73 -5.74
CA THR A 98 3.76 2.25 -7.08
C THR A 98 4.76 1.23 -7.59
N ALA A 99 4.32 0.40 -8.52
CA ALA A 99 5.19 -0.44 -9.32
C ALA A 99 5.28 0.13 -10.74
N ARG A 100 6.49 0.22 -11.32
CA ARG A 100 6.73 0.51 -12.76
C ARG A 100 6.09 1.80 -13.32
N GLY A 101 5.38 2.59 -12.51
CA GLY A 101 4.62 3.77 -12.90
C GLY A 101 5.12 5.06 -12.25
N SER A 102 4.41 6.17 -12.53
CA SER A 102 4.56 7.42 -11.82
C SER A 102 4.06 7.27 -10.38
N ASN A 103 4.82 7.74 -9.41
CA ASN A 103 4.45 7.69 -8.00
C ASN A 103 3.70 8.96 -7.60
N GLN A 104 2.57 8.78 -6.95
CA GLN A 104 1.70 9.85 -6.46
C GLN A 104 1.06 9.43 -5.13
N PRO A 105 0.66 10.38 -4.25
CA PRO A 105 0.05 10.07 -2.95
C PRO A 105 -1.19 9.17 -3.05
N LEU A 106 -2.00 9.36 -4.07
CA LEU A 106 -3.24 8.62 -4.29
C LEU A 106 -3.11 7.63 -5.46
N SER A 107 -1.97 6.95 -5.56
CA SER A 107 -1.75 5.95 -6.61
C SER A 107 -2.73 4.78 -6.48
N ASN A 108 -3.36 4.41 -7.60
CA ASN A 108 -4.42 3.39 -7.67
C ASN A 108 -4.14 2.27 -8.68
N THR A 109 -2.90 2.14 -9.14
CA THR A 109 -2.49 1.15 -10.15
C THR A 109 -1.91 -0.15 -9.58
N LEU A 110 -1.63 -0.17 -8.26
CA LEU A 110 -1.09 -1.32 -7.53
C LEU A 110 -2.17 -1.88 -6.59
N LEU A 111 -2.65 -3.09 -6.86
CA LEU A 111 -3.61 -3.75 -5.98
C LEU A 111 -2.90 -4.29 -4.74
N VAL A 112 -3.45 -3.99 -3.56
CA VAL A 112 -2.94 -4.51 -2.28
C VAL A 112 -4.01 -5.33 -1.58
N MET A 113 -3.60 -6.49 -1.07
CA MET A 113 -4.49 -7.44 -0.39
C MET A 113 -3.84 -7.95 0.90
N VAL A 114 -4.70 -8.33 1.85
CA VAL A 114 -4.34 -9.12 3.03
C VAL A 114 -5.16 -10.42 2.96
N ASP A 115 -4.48 -11.57 2.85
CA ASP A 115 -5.09 -12.90 2.66
C ASP A 115 -6.13 -12.93 1.53
N GLY A 116 -5.88 -12.24 0.40
CA GLY A 116 -6.79 -12.12 -0.73
C GLY A 116 -7.86 -11.03 -0.59
N ARG A 117 -8.11 -10.49 0.61
CA ARG A 117 -9.01 -9.36 0.84
C ARG A 117 -8.35 -8.04 0.39
N SER A 118 -8.96 -7.35 -0.55
CA SER A 118 -8.48 -6.02 -0.97
C SER A 118 -8.57 -5.01 0.19
N VAL A 119 -7.49 -4.23 0.40
CA VAL A 119 -7.46 -3.10 1.36
C VAL A 119 -7.65 -1.75 0.68
N PHE A 120 -8.24 -1.75 -0.48
CA PHE A 120 -8.48 -0.56 -1.30
C PHE A 120 -9.52 0.35 -0.64
N ASN A 121 -9.21 1.65 -0.56
CA ASN A 121 -10.16 2.68 -0.15
C ASN A 121 -11.05 3.06 -1.34
N PRO A 122 -12.38 2.88 -1.27
CA PRO A 122 -13.29 3.18 -2.38
C PRO A 122 -13.33 4.65 -2.77
N MET A 123 -13.02 5.57 -1.85
CA MET A 123 -13.11 7.01 -2.09
C MET A 123 -12.21 7.47 -3.25
N PHE A 124 -10.95 7.02 -3.26
CA PHE A 124 -9.96 7.41 -4.27
C PHE A 124 -9.37 6.24 -5.06
N SER A 125 -9.87 5.02 -4.81
CA SER A 125 -9.42 3.77 -5.46
C SER A 125 -7.92 3.46 -5.26
N GLY A 126 -7.36 3.87 -4.12
CA GLY A 126 -5.96 3.62 -3.72
C GLY A 126 -5.86 2.95 -2.35
N VAL A 127 -4.71 3.00 -1.73
CA VAL A 127 -4.41 2.36 -0.45
C VAL A 127 -4.01 3.39 0.59
N ASP A 128 -4.68 3.37 1.73
CA ASP A 128 -4.24 4.08 2.93
C ASP A 128 -3.22 3.18 3.65
N TRP A 129 -1.92 3.42 3.42
CA TRP A 129 -0.86 2.51 3.84
C TRP A 129 -0.74 2.37 5.36
N ASP A 130 -1.08 3.39 6.12
CA ASP A 130 -1.07 3.34 7.59
C ASP A 130 -2.31 2.65 8.16
N LEU A 131 -3.36 2.44 7.32
CA LEU A 131 -4.59 1.75 7.69
C LEU A 131 -4.61 0.27 7.28
N ILE A 132 -3.49 -0.33 6.95
CA ILE A 132 -3.44 -1.77 6.69
C ILE A 132 -3.66 -2.51 8.01
N PRO A 133 -4.78 -3.27 8.13
CA PRO A 133 -5.19 -3.88 9.41
C PRO A 133 -4.47 -5.21 9.66
N VAL A 134 -3.14 -5.18 9.60
CA VAL A 134 -2.28 -6.32 9.92
C VAL A 134 -1.03 -5.85 10.64
N SER A 135 -0.64 -6.57 11.69
CA SER A 135 0.63 -6.35 12.37
C SER A 135 1.76 -7.06 11.64
N LEU A 136 2.95 -6.44 11.55
CA LEU A 136 4.13 -7.04 10.91
C LEU A 136 4.49 -8.41 11.50
N ALA A 137 4.39 -8.57 12.81
CA ALA A 137 4.69 -9.85 13.46
C ALA A 137 3.69 -10.98 13.10
N ASN A 138 2.52 -10.62 12.55
CA ASN A 138 1.53 -11.58 12.09
C ASN A 138 1.67 -11.96 10.61
N ILE A 139 2.63 -11.38 9.88
CA ILE A 139 2.87 -11.66 8.47
C ILE A 139 3.78 -12.89 8.33
N ALA A 140 3.36 -13.85 7.51
CA ALA A 140 4.16 -15.00 7.10
C ALA A 140 5.06 -14.65 5.91
N GLN A 141 4.49 -14.01 4.89
CA GLN A 141 5.21 -13.54 3.70
C GLN A 141 4.42 -12.44 2.99
N ILE A 142 5.11 -11.66 2.17
CA ILE A 142 4.49 -10.72 1.24
C ILE A 142 4.88 -11.14 -0.17
N GLU A 143 3.87 -11.46 -0.99
CA GLU A 143 4.05 -11.78 -2.40
C GLU A 143 3.83 -10.53 -3.23
N ILE A 144 4.79 -10.20 -4.07
CA ILE A 144 4.73 -9.07 -5.00
C ILE A 144 4.82 -9.61 -6.41
N VAL A 145 3.75 -9.44 -7.17
CA VAL A 145 3.71 -9.79 -8.60
C VAL A 145 3.72 -8.49 -9.39
N LEU A 146 4.73 -8.30 -10.22
CA LEU A 146 4.88 -7.11 -11.04
C LEU A 146 4.27 -7.32 -12.43
N GLY A 147 3.69 -6.26 -12.99
CA GLY A 147 3.00 -6.28 -14.28
C GLY A 147 1.50 -6.55 -14.18
N PRO A 148 0.78 -6.58 -15.32
CA PRO A 148 -0.67 -6.70 -15.34
C PRO A 148 -1.12 -8.12 -14.94
N VAL A 149 -1.83 -8.20 -13.84
CA VAL A 149 -2.48 -9.42 -13.34
C VAL A 149 -4.01 -9.22 -13.16
N GLY A 150 -4.56 -8.24 -13.87
CA GLY A 150 -5.98 -7.92 -13.85
C GLY A 150 -6.87 -9.07 -14.32
N THR A 151 -6.39 -9.98 -15.17
CA THR A 151 -7.09 -11.20 -15.55
C THR A 151 -7.50 -12.04 -14.35
N ILE A 152 -6.65 -12.13 -13.33
CA ILE A 152 -6.88 -12.96 -12.14
C ILE A 152 -7.57 -12.15 -11.03
N TRP A 153 -7.10 -10.92 -10.75
CA TRP A 153 -7.54 -10.14 -9.61
C TRP A 153 -8.54 -9.02 -9.93
N GLY A 154 -8.70 -8.69 -11.22
CA GLY A 154 -9.61 -7.65 -11.67
C GLY A 154 -8.98 -6.26 -11.74
N GLY A 155 -9.83 -5.23 -11.71
CA GLY A 155 -9.41 -3.85 -11.81
C GLY A 155 -8.42 -3.45 -10.72
N ASN A 156 -7.54 -2.50 -11.06
CA ASN A 156 -6.47 -1.93 -10.23
C ASN A 156 -5.25 -2.85 -10.01
N ALA A 157 -5.29 -4.11 -10.48
CA ALA A 157 -4.13 -4.99 -10.58
C ALA A 157 -3.35 -4.71 -11.89
N VAL A 158 -2.93 -3.47 -12.07
CA VAL A 158 -2.46 -2.90 -13.34
C VAL A 158 -0.96 -2.97 -13.46
N THR A 159 -0.25 -2.39 -12.50
CA THR A 159 1.22 -2.39 -12.47
C THR A 159 1.76 -3.52 -11.59
N GLY A 160 0.90 -4.13 -10.80
CA GLY A 160 1.23 -5.27 -9.95
C GLY A 160 0.17 -5.55 -8.89
N VAL A 161 0.47 -6.58 -8.11
CA VAL A 161 -0.28 -7.00 -6.91
C VAL A 161 0.69 -7.19 -5.76
N VAL A 162 0.32 -6.69 -4.59
CA VAL A 162 0.94 -7.01 -3.30
C VAL A 162 -0.06 -7.82 -2.49
N ASN A 163 0.26 -9.05 -2.15
CA ASN A 163 -0.56 -9.89 -1.28
C ASN A 163 0.18 -10.20 0.01
N ILE A 164 -0.32 -9.66 1.11
CA ILE A 164 0.21 -9.87 2.46
C ILE A 164 -0.46 -11.12 3.02
N ILE A 165 0.31 -12.15 3.26
CA ILE A 165 -0.17 -13.45 3.75
C ILE A 165 0.12 -13.53 5.25
N THR A 166 -0.92 -13.75 6.05
CA THR A 166 -0.79 -13.88 7.50
C THR A 166 -0.39 -15.29 7.91
N LYS A 167 0.23 -15.40 9.10
CA LYS A 167 0.65 -16.69 9.66
C LYS A 167 -0.55 -17.58 9.96
N ASP A 168 -0.47 -18.82 9.57
CA ASP A 168 -1.45 -19.81 9.95
C ASP A 168 -1.43 -20.05 11.47
N PRO A 169 -2.61 -20.18 12.12
CA PRO A 169 -2.67 -20.39 13.56
C PRO A 169 -1.95 -21.67 14.04
N GLU A 170 -1.87 -22.70 13.21
CA GLU A 170 -1.16 -23.95 13.49
C GLU A 170 0.36 -23.74 13.57
N GLU A 171 0.91 -22.97 12.62
CA GLU A 171 2.35 -22.70 12.49
C GLU A 171 2.81 -21.53 13.35
N ALA A 172 1.91 -20.84 14.01
CA ALA A 172 2.23 -19.65 14.76
C ALA A 172 2.77 -19.95 16.15
N ASP A 173 3.69 -19.10 16.67
CA ASP A 173 4.10 -19.12 18.05
C ASP A 173 2.88 -19.09 18.99
N LYS A 174 2.88 -19.96 20.01
CA LYS A 174 1.75 -20.10 20.94
C LYS A 174 1.41 -18.80 21.66
N ALA A 175 2.42 -18.02 22.03
CA ALA A 175 2.24 -16.69 22.60
C ALA A 175 3.44 -15.83 22.27
N THR A 176 3.20 -14.55 21.95
CA THR A 176 4.26 -13.56 21.74
C THR A 176 3.83 -12.24 22.37
N VAL A 177 4.75 -11.59 23.06
CA VAL A 177 4.59 -10.21 23.57
C VAL A 177 5.77 -9.40 23.05
N THR A 178 5.46 -8.25 22.47
CA THR A 178 6.47 -7.30 21.96
C THR A 178 6.22 -5.93 22.58
N ALA A 179 7.29 -5.28 23.00
CA ALA A 179 7.28 -3.89 23.41
C ALA A 179 8.43 -3.17 22.70
N GLN A 180 8.14 -2.00 22.13
CA GLN A 180 9.12 -1.20 21.40
C GLN A 180 9.02 0.25 21.87
N VAL A 181 10.18 0.89 22.04
CA VAL A 181 10.28 2.30 22.40
C VAL A 181 11.37 2.97 21.58
N GLY A 182 11.16 4.20 21.15
CA GLY A 182 12.10 4.92 20.30
C GLY A 182 12.08 6.43 20.50
N ASN A 183 12.86 7.13 19.69
CA ASN A 183 12.76 8.59 19.61
C ASN A 183 11.40 9.01 19.02
N PHE A 184 11.09 10.32 19.09
CA PHE A 184 9.78 10.89 18.72
C PHE A 184 8.62 10.31 19.53
N ASP A 185 8.88 9.96 20.80
CA ASP A 185 7.91 9.34 21.71
C ASP A 185 7.26 8.06 21.15
N TYR A 186 7.98 7.35 20.24
CA TYR A 186 7.50 6.12 19.64
C TYR A 186 7.36 5.04 20.70
N GLN A 187 6.18 4.44 20.77
CA GLN A 187 5.84 3.32 21.63
C GLN A 187 4.96 2.34 20.86
N GLU A 188 5.29 1.06 20.92
CA GLU A 188 4.48 -0.02 20.38
C GLU A 188 4.36 -1.15 21.39
N TYR A 189 3.17 -1.67 21.55
CA TYR A 189 2.88 -2.82 22.40
C TYR A 189 2.02 -3.80 21.62
N GLN A 190 2.49 -5.03 21.52
CA GLN A 190 1.79 -6.07 20.82
C GLN A 190 1.70 -7.34 21.65
N MET A 191 0.57 -8.03 21.56
CA MET A 191 0.41 -9.39 22.07
C MET A 191 -0.30 -10.25 21.04
N ARG A 192 0.15 -11.49 20.94
CA ARG A 192 -0.42 -12.51 20.07
C ARG A 192 -0.52 -13.83 20.81
N HIS A 193 -1.58 -14.57 20.52
CA HIS A 193 -1.75 -15.92 21.01
C HIS A 193 -2.31 -16.83 19.92
N ALA A 194 -1.83 -18.07 19.85
CA ALA A 194 -2.37 -19.12 18.99
C ALA A 194 -2.48 -20.42 19.77
N ALA A 195 -3.55 -21.16 19.51
CA ALA A 195 -3.84 -22.42 20.22
C ALA A 195 -4.66 -23.37 19.34
N PRO A 196 -4.50 -24.70 19.52
CA PRO A 196 -5.42 -25.67 18.96
C PRO A 196 -6.81 -25.56 19.60
N LEU A 197 -7.85 -25.71 18.80
CA LEU A 197 -9.25 -25.76 19.23
C LEU A 197 -9.85 -27.12 18.87
N GLY A 198 -9.53 -28.14 19.65
CA GLY A 198 -9.88 -29.53 19.35
C GLY A 198 -8.88 -30.19 18.39
N GLU A 199 -9.36 -31.16 17.61
CA GLU A 199 -8.53 -32.01 16.74
C GLU A 199 -8.32 -31.40 15.34
N TYR A 200 -9.27 -30.58 14.88
CA TYR A 200 -9.36 -30.13 13.48
C TYR A 200 -9.31 -28.63 13.31
N ALA A 201 -9.13 -27.89 14.40
CA ALA A 201 -9.16 -26.44 14.34
C ALA A 201 -8.05 -25.80 15.14
N TYR A 202 -7.61 -24.64 14.67
CA TYR A 202 -6.65 -23.75 15.34
C TYR A 202 -7.20 -22.34 15.35
N VAL A 203 -6.91 -21.62 16.42
CA VAL A 203 -7.31 -20.21 16.57
C VAL A 203 -6.11 -19.37 16.91
N SER A 204 -6.03 -18.17 16.33
CA SER A 204 -5.07 -17.16 16.73
C SER A 204 -5.75 -15.80 16.89
N GLY A 205 -5.14 -14.94 17.68
CA GLY A 205 -5.56 -13.54 17.81
C GLY A 205 -4.40 -12.65 18.23
N TYR A 206 -4.49 -11.37 17.88
CA TYR A 206 -3.51 -10.36 18.26
C TYR A 206 -4.17 -9.03 18.58
N LEU A 207 -3.46 -8.24 19.39
CA LEU A 207 -3.75 -6.84 19.71
C LEU A 207 -2.44 -6.06 19.56
N GLU A 208 -2.52 -4.86 18.97
CA GLU A 208 -1.39 -3.96 18.80
C GLU A 208 -1.81 -2.52 19.08
N PHE A 209 -0.97 -1.79 19.80
CA PHE A 209 -1.12 -0.37 20.09
C PHE A 209 0.16 0.33 19.69
N VAL A 210 0.05 1.39 18.89
CA VAL A 210 1.17 2.21 18.45
C VAL A 210 0.86 3.67 18.79
N GLU A 211 1.81 4.35 19.37
CA GLU A 211 1.78 5.79 19.61
C GLU A 211 3.11 6.39 19.16
N HIS A 212 3.05 7.49 18.40
CA HIS A 212 4.23 8.26 18.06
C HIS A 212 3.88 9.72 17.79
N LYS A 213 4.87 10.61 17.93
CA LYS A 213 4.76 11.99 17.49
C LYS A 213 5.23 12.14 16.05
N PRO A 214 4.71 13.15 15.34
CA PRO A 214 5.21 13.51 14.02
C PRO A 214 6.70 13.83 14.07
N TRP A 215 7.43 13.43 13.06
CA TRP A 215 8.83 13.75 12.89
C TRP A 215 8.93 15.09 12.19
N THR A 216 9.28 16.11 12.94
CA THR A 216 9.47 17.46 12.40
C THR A 216 10.94 17.80 12.50
N SER A 217 11.53 18.33 11.42
CA SER A 217 12.84 18.96 11.52
C SER A 217 12.70 20.33 12.20
N GLU A 218 13.70 20.73 12.99
CA GLU A 218 13.76 22.07 13.58
C GLU A 218 13.74 23.19 12.54
N GLU A 219 14.09 22.87 11.28
CA GLU A 219 14.12 23.81 10.14
C GLU A 219 12.81 23.88 9.35
N ALA A 220 11.85 22.98 9.61
CA ALA A 220 10.53 23.11 9.01
C ALA A 220 9.94 24.46 9.43
N ARG A 221 9.56 25.28 8.45
CA ARG A 221 8.92 26.61 8.66
C ARG A 221 7.59 26.51 9.41
N VAL A 222 7.16 25.32 9.70
CA VAL A 222 5.99 24.97 10.51
C VAL A 222 6.48 24.79 11.92
N GLN A 223 6.04 25.62 12.86
CA GLN A 223 6.26 25.36 14.28
C GLN A 223 5.44 24.13 14.66
N PRO A 224 6.07 23.00 15.00
CA PRO A 224 5.32 21.85 15.46
C PRO A 224 4.63 22.22 16.77
N HIS A 225 3.31 22.21 16.81
CA HIS A 225 2.64 22.15 18.09
C HIS A 225 3.06 20.85 18.78
N GLN A 226 3.60 20.95 19.98
CA GLN A 226 4.21 19.84 20.73
C GLN A 226 3.24 18.71 21.10
N ASP A 227 1.96 18.84 20.76
CA ASP A 227 0.89 17.96 21.21
C ASP A 227 0.31 17.04 20.10
N TYR A 228 0.87 17.06 18.89
CA TYR A 228 0.41 16.15 17.84
C TYR A 228 0.91 14.73 18.11
N ALA A 229 -0.01 13.78 18.07
CA ALA A 229 0.30 12.37 18.23
C ALA A 229 -0.57 11.53 17.29
N VAL A 230 -0.02 10.43 16.83
CA VAL A 230 -0.72 9.39 16.10
C VAL A 230 -0.93 8.21 17.05
N TYR A 231 -2.17 7.78 17.18
CA TYR A 231 -2.56 6.63 17.99
C TYR A 231 -3.21 5.59 17.08
N THR A 232 -2.61 4.43 17.01
CA THR A 232 -3.15 3.34 16.18
C THR A 232 -3.40 2.10 17.03
N GLU A 233 -4.59 1.56 16.90
CA GLU A 233 -5.03 0.32 17.53
C GLU A 233 -5.34 -0.69 16.44
N ARG A 234 -4.71 -1.88 16.47
CA ARG A 234 -4.99 -2.99 15.56
C ARG A 234 -5.36 -4.24 16.32
N PHE A 235 -6.31 -4.99 15.79
CA PHE A 235 -6.66 -6.29 16.33
C PHE A 235 -7.07 -7.25 15.21
N GLY A 236 -6.88 -8.53 15.44
CA GLY A 236 -7.35 -9.56 14.55
C GLY A 236 -7.49 -10.91 15.24
N ALA A 237 -8.39 -11.72 14.72
CA ALA A 237 -8.55 -13.12 15.09
C ALA A 237 -8.80 -13.96 13.85
N ARG A 238 -8.22 -15.16 13.83
CA ARG A 238 -8.35 -16.13 12.74
C ARG A 238 -8.62 -17.51 13.32
N LEU A 239 -9.58 -18.23 12.74
CA LEU A 239 -9.93 -19.60 13.00
C LEU A 239 -9.74 -20.41 11.73
N ASP A 240 -8.86 -21.41 11.76
CA ASP A 240 -8.70 -22.37 10.68
C ASP A 240 -9.27 -23.72 11.12
N TYR A 241 -10.07 -24.31 10.26
CA TYR A 241 -10.68 -25.61 10.45
C TYR A 241 -10.43 -26.47 9.23
N GLN A 242 -9.83 -27.65 9.43
CA GLN A 242 -9.58 -28.61 8.37
C GLN A 242 -10.18 -29.96 8.72
N TYR A 243 -11.08 -30.43 7.88
CA TYR A 243 -11.69 -31.72 8.04
C TYR A 243 -11.99 -32.40 6.69
N LEU A 244 -11.40 -33.56 6.48
CA LEU A 244 -11.45 -34.30 5.22
C LEU A 244 -10.98 -33.41 4.05
N ALA A 245 -11.87 -33.20 3.07
CA ALA A 245 -11.61 -32.41 1.86
C ALA A 245 -11.92 -30.92 2.02
N ASN A 246 -12.30 -30.46 3.22
CA ASN A 246 -12.70 -29.08 3.46
C ASN A 246 -11.67 -28.36 4.33
N THR A 247 -11.24 -27.20 3.88
CA THR A 247 -10.49 -26.22 4.68
C THR A 247 -11.31 -24.95 4.76
N VAL A 248 -11.56 -24.47 5.97
CA VAL A 248 -12.30 -23.23 6.22
C VAL A 248 -11.42 -22.32 7.07
N SER A 249 -11.21 -21.08 6.61
CA SER A 249 -10.57 -20.02 7.37
C SER A 249 -11.58 -18.90 7.61
N ALA A 250 -11.81 -18.55 8.87
CA ALA A 250 -12.67 -17.42 9.25
C ALA A 250 -11.82 -16.36 9.95
N GLN A 251 -11.99 -15.11 9.55
CA GLN A 251 -11.18 -13.99 10.06
C GLN A 251 -12.06 -12.81 10.43
N VAL A 252 -11.69 -12.12 11.51
CA VAL A 252 -12.23 -10.83 11.90
C VAL A 252 -11.09 -9.94 12.37
N GLY A 253 -11.21 -8.65 12.13
CA GLY A 253 -10.19 -7.72 12.61
C GLY A 253 -10.51 -6.29 12.27
N GLY A 254 -9.59 -5.41 12.62
CA GLY A 254 -9.72 -4.00 12.32
C GLY A 254 -8.56 -3.18 12.80
N ILE A 255 -8.60 -1.94 12.39
CA ILE A 255 -7.67 -0.88 12.75
C ILE A 255 -8.46 0.39 13.03
N ARG A 256 -7.97 1.16 13.99
CA ARG A 256 -8.41 2.52 14.26
C ARG A 256 -7.17 3.39 14.43
N SER A 257 -7.08 4.45 13.62
CA SER A 257 -6.05 5.48 13.76
C SER A 257 -6.68 6.81 14.15
N LYS A 258 -6.06 7.51 15.07
CA LYS A 258 -6.39 8.88 15.44
C LYS A 258 -5.16 9.73 15.22
N GLU A 259 -5.33 10.77 14.44
CA GLU A 259 -4.25 11.64 14.01
C GLU A 259 -4.62 13.08 14.28
N ASP A 260 -3.75 13.78 14.99
CA ASP A 260 -3.77 15.21 15.09
C ASP A 260 -2.71 15.75 14.12
N TYR A 261 -3.08 16.55 13.12
CA TYR A 261 -2.15 17.05 12.12
C TYR A 261 -2.48 18.49 11.70
N GLN A 262 -1.51 19.15 11.09
CA GLN A 262 -1.73 20.45 10.47
C GLN A 262 -1.88 20.30 8.97
N TRP A 263 -2.95 20.87 8.47
CA TRP A 263 -3.17 21.03 7.04
C TRP A 263 -2.68 22.43 6.61
N GLY A 264 -1.75 22.46 5.67
CA GLY A 264 -1.30 23.71 5.07
C GLY A 264 -2.15 24.07 3.85
N THR A 265 -2.73 25.26 3.82
CA THR A 265 -3.31 25.78 2.60
C THR A 265 -2.32 26.74 1.95
N LEU A 266 -2.01 26.49 0.70
CA LEU A 266 -1.28 27.43 -0.12
C LEU A 266 -2.16 28.65 -0.37
N ASN A 267 -1.66 29.76 0.09
CA ASN A 267 -2.00 31.03 -0.51
C ASN A 267 -1.39 31.01 -1.93
N PRO A 268 -2.19 31.03 -3.03
CA PRO A 268 -1.64 30.84 -4.35
C PRO A 268 -0.67 31.96 -4.68
N TYR A 269 0.60 31.61 -4.63
CA TYR A 269 1.76 32.48 -4.91
C TYR A 269 1.61 33.25 -6.23
N PHE A 270 0.93 32.66 -7.20
CA PHE A 270 0.70 33.28 -8.52
C PHE A 270 -0.29 34.44 -8.48
N LEU A 271 -1.18 34.51 -7.47
CA LEU A 271 -2.14 35.61 -7.31
C LEU A 271 -1.57 36.76 -6.47
N PHE A 272 -0.74 36.46 -5.47
CA PHE A 272 -0.21 37.44 -4.51
C PHE A 272 1.23 37.10 -4.11
N PRO A 273 2.22 37.37 -4.95
CA PRO A 273 3.63 37.01 -4.71
C PRO A 273 4.24 37.60 -3.43
N ASP A 274 3.70 38.72 -2.93
CA ASP A 274 4.18 39.36 -1.72
C ASP A 274 3.61 38.79 -0.41
N LYS A 275 2.68 37.81 -0.49
CA LYS A 275 1.98 37.21 0.64
C LYS A 275 1.99 35.69 0.58
N ALA A 276 3.13 35.13 0.24
CA ALA A 276 3.33 33.69 0.23
C ALA A 276 3.45 33.11 1.65
N ASP A 277 2.42 33.26 2.46
CA ASP A 277 2.34 32.60 3.75
C ASP A 277 1.47 31.36 3.62
N ILE A 278 2.01 30.22 4.03
CA ILE A 278 1.21 29.00 4.21
C ILE A 278 0.50 29.15 5.54
N GLU A 279 -0.82 29.21 5.51
CA GLU A 279 -1.61 29.16 6.74
C GLU A 279 -1.86 27.69 7.11
N PHE A 280 -1.55 27.34 8.36
CA PHE A 280 -1.71 26.01 8.89
C PHE A 280 -2.90 25.95 9.84
N TYR A 281 -3.70 24.91 9.67
CA TYR A 281 -4.89 24.63 10.50
C TYR A 281 -4.75 23.29 11.18
N ASP A 282 -5.03 23.29 12.49
CA ASP A 282 -5.09 22.06 13.27
C ASP A 282 -6.30 21.22 12.84
N THR A 283 -6.04 20.01 12.46
CA THR A 283 -7.06 19.06 12.02
C THR A 283 -6.95 17.77 12.82
N LYS A 284 -8.10 17.23 13.20
CA LYS A 284 -8.20 15.92 13.83
C LYS A 284 -8.87 14.95 12.88
N MET A 285 -8.26 13.81 12.69
CA MET A 285 -8.79 12.76 11.86
C MET A 285 -8.89 11.46 12.65
N THR A 286 -9.99 10.77 12.49
CA THR A 286 -10.15 9.39 12.96
C THR A 286 -10.47 8.53 11.75
N MET A 287 -9.64 7.54 11.52
CA MET A 287 -9.83 6.57 10.45
C MET A 287 -10.02 5.18 11.07
N GLU A 288 -10.98 4.45 10.55
CA GLU A 288 -11.32 3.13 11.03
C GLU A 288 -11.57 2.17 9.87
N GLU A 289 -11.07 0.95 9.97
CA GLU A 289 -11.46 -0.15 9.11
C GLU A 289 -11.72 -1.39 9.96
N TYR A 290 -12.87 -2.04 9.75
CA TYR A 290 -13.23 -3.31 10.37
C TYR A 290 -13.64 -4.30 9.30
N PHE A 291 -13.26 -5.55 9.47
CA PHE A 291 -13.59 -6.59 8.51
C PHE A 291 -13.98 -7.91 9.17
N ALA A 292 -14.78 -8.66 8.45
CA ALA A 292 -15.06 -10.06 8.73
C ALA A 292 -15.10 -10.85 7.41
N GLY A 293 -14.58 -12.06 7.40
CA GLY A 293 -14.61 -12.86 6.20
C GLY A 293 -14.42 -14.35 6.45
N VAL A 294 -14.73 -15.11 5.41
CA VAL A 294 -14.57 -16.55 5.38
C VAL A 294 -14.03 -16.98 4.02
N GLN A 295 -13.06 -17.88 4.05
CA GLN A 295 -12.54 -18.60 2.90
C GLN A 295 -12.84 -20.07 3.09
N HIS A 296 -13.29 -20.74 2.02
CA HIS A 296 -13.57 -22.16 2.00
C HIS A 296 -12.91 -22.80 0.79
N ILE A 297 -12.11 -23.80 1.03
CA ILE A 297 -11.47 -24.61 -0.01
C ILE A 297 -12.05 -26.04 0.10
N TYR A 298 -12.50 -26.56 -1.02
CA TYR A 298 -12.95 -27.93 -1.15
C TYR A 298 -12.07 -28.68 -2.15
N ASP A 299 -11.29 -29.65 -1.65
CA ASP A 299 -10.44 -30.51 -2.46
C ASP A 299 -11.23 -31.80 -2.87
N HIS A 300 -11.66 -31.84 -4.12
CA HIS A 300 -12.37 -32.98 -4.64
C HIS A 300 -11.37 -34.11 -4.94
N HIS A 301 -11.80 -35.36 -4.72
CA HIS A 301 -10.97 -36.56 -4.95
C HIS A 301 -10.52 -36.78 -6.42
N SER A 302 -11.10 -36.06 -7.39
CA SER A 302 -10.58 -35.99 -8.77
C SER A 302 -9.38 -35.05 -8.95
N GLY A 303 -8.89 -34.42 -7.89
CA GLY A 303 -7.88 -33.39 -7.95
C GLY A 303 -8.41 -31.95 -8.20
N ASN A 304 -9.69 -31.82 -8.54
CA ASN A 304 -10.30 -30.50 -8.72
C ASN A 304 -10.44 -29.78 -7.37
N ARG A 305 -10.23 -28.46 -7.38
CA ARG A 305 -10.32 -27.64 -6.16
C ARG A 305 -11.33 -26.52 -6.36
N TRP A 306 -12.22 -26.36 -5.43
CA TRP A 306 -13.15 -25.23 -5.40
C TRP A 306 -12.79 -24.27 -4.28
N HIS A 307 -12.61 -23.01 -4.61
CA HIS A 307 -12.27 -21.95 -3.69
C HIS A 307 -13.40 -20.93 -3.66
N ASN A 308 -13.88 -20.60 -2.46
CA ASN A 308 -14.92 -19.59 -2.23
C ASN A 308 -14.45 -18.64 -1.14
N GLU A 309 -14.67 -17.36 -1.34
CA GLU A 309 -14.39 -16.36 -0.32
C GLU A 309 -15.47 -15.28 -0.26
N ALA A 310 -15.72 -14.80 0.94
CA ALA A 310 -16.65 -13.72 1.21
C ALA A 310 -16.05 -12.79 2.26
N TRP A 311 -16.00 -11.49 1.97
CA TRP A 311 -15.48 -10.47 2.84
C TRP A 311 -16.47 -9.33 3.00
N LEU A 312 -16.73 -8.94 4.24
CA LEU A 312 -17.45 -7.72 4.60
C LEU A 312 -16.45 -6.75 5.24
N THR A 313 -16.34 -5.54 4.70
CA THR A 313 -15.46 -4.49 5.22
C THR A 313 -16.26 -3.23 5.45
N TYR A 314 -16.08 -2.63 6.62
CA TYR A 314 -16.57 -1.29 6.95
C TYR A 314 -15.38 -0.37 7.13
N SER A 315 -15.39 0.80 6.47
CA SER A 315 -14.36 1.83 6.62
C SER A 315 -15.02 3.17 6.89
N ALA A 316 -14.44 3.95 7.78
CA ALA A 316 -14.88 5.30 8.09
C ALA A 316 -13.69 6.24 8.17
N ASN A 317 -13.86 7.45 7.66
CA ASN A 317 -12.93 8.56 7.81
C ASN A 317 -13.73 9.75 8.35
N ASP A 318 -13.52 10.06 9.60
CA ASP A 318 -14.15 11.20 10.29
C ASP A 318 -13.07 12.26 10.55
N SER A 319 -13.12 13.36 9.84
CA SER A 319 -12.24 14.51 10.05
C SER A 319 -13.06 15.81 10.09
N THR A 320 -12.42 16.90 10.47
CA THR A 320 -13.07 18.22 10.50
C THR A 320 -13.52 18.68 9.12
N ASP A 321 -12.96 18.12 8.06
CA ASP A 321 -13.20 18.51 6.66
C ASP A 321 -13.81 17.39 5.82
N ARG A 322 -13.80 16.14 6.29
CA ARG A 322 -14.30 14.97 5.56
C ARG A 322 -15.00 13.99 6.47
N ASN A 323 -16.19 13.57 6.09
CA ASN A 323 -16.87 12.43 6.66
C ASN A 323 -17.24 11.48 5.53
N ALA A 324 -16.62 10.30 5.53
CA ALA A 324 -16.91 9.28 4.53
C ALA A 324 -17.06 7.93 5.22
N ARG A 325 -18.04 7.14 4.80
CA ARG A 325 -18.27 5.78 5.30
C ARG A 325 -18.53 4.86 4.12
N PHE A 326 -17.97 3.67 4.21
CA PHE A 326 -18.10 2.66 3.18
C PHE A 326 -18.40 1.32 3.80
N THR A 327 -19.41 0.62 3.28
CA THR A 327 -19.65 -0.78 3.57
C THR A 327 -19.46 -1.57 2.30
N ARG A 328 -18.49 -2.48 2.27
CA ARG A 328 -18.12 -3.27 1.09
C ARG A 328 -18.32 -4.74 1.32
N LEU A 329 -19.01 -5.41 0.39
CA LEU A 329 -19.11 -6.86 0.29
C LEU A 329 -18.35 -7.32 -0.96
N ASP A 330 -17.37 -8.19 -0.76
CA ASP A 330 -16.63 -8.88 -1.81
C ASP A 330 -16.93 -10.37 -1.75
N LEU A 331 -17.32 -10.94 -2.88
CA LEU A 331 -17.53 -12.38 -3.07
C LEU A 331 -16.68 -12.84 -4.25
N ASP A 332 -15.90 -13.89 -4.10
CA ASP A 332 -15.19 -14.55 -5.21
C ASP A 332 -15.38 -16.06 -5.10
N SER A 333 -15.62 -16.69 -6.22
CA SER A 333 -15.72 -18.14 -6.32
C SER A 333 -15.07 -18.63 -7.59
N HIS A 334 -14.19 -19.62 -7.48
CA HIS A 334 -13.57 -20.24 -8.64
C HIS A 334 -13.34 -21.74 -8.44
N ILE A 335 -13.32 -22.45 -9.56
CA ILE A 335 -12.95 -23.85 -9.62
C ILE A 335 -11.66 -23.99 -10.44
N VAL A 336 -10.73 -24.77 -9.91
CA VAL A 336 -9.53 -25.23 -10.60
C VAL A 336 -9.80 -26.68 -11.03
N VAL A 337 -9.90 -26.91 -12.33
CA VAL A 337 -10.10 -28.21 -12.94
C VAL A 337 -8.74 -28.75 -13.36
N GLN A 338 -8.32 -29.82 -12.71
CA GLN A 338 -7.11 -30.53 -13.06
C GLN A 338 -7.37 -31.48 -14.24
N ASP A 339 -6.34 -31.70 -15.04
CA ASP A 339 -6.37 -32.64 -16.19
C ASP A 339 -7.47 -32.35 -17.22
N TRP A 340 -7.73 -31.03 -17.48
CA TRP A 340 -8.57 -30.57 -18.58
C TRP A 340 -7.77 -30.65 -19.88
N PHE A 341 -7.97 -31.75 -20.64
CA PHE A 341 -7.14 -32.06 -21.82
C PHE A 341 -5.63 -32.09 -21.53
N GLY A 342 -5.23 -32.67 -20.40
CA GLY A 342 -3.82 -32.68 -19.96
C GLY A 342 -3.29 -31.36 -19.43
N SER A 343 -4.16 -30.46 -18.99
CA SER A 343 -3.83 -29.10 -18.58
C SER A 343 -4.69 -28.63 -17.42
N GLN A 344 -4.36 -27.52 -16.79
CA GLN A 344 -5.14 -26.94 -15.70
C GLN A 344 -6.01 -25.79 -16.21
N LEU A 345 -7.30 -25.81 -15.87
CA LEU A 345 -8.26 -24.77 -16.22
C LEU A 345 -8.87 -24.16 -14.96
N THR A 346 -8.75 -22.83 -14.79
CA THR A 346 -9.40 -22.07 -13.74
C THR A 346 -10.54 -21.25 -14.30
N ILE A 347 -11.74 -21.39 -13.75
CA ILE A 347 -12.92 -20.60 -14.11
C ILE A 347 -13.50 -20.00 -12.83
N GLY A 348 -13.78 -18.71 -12.83
CA GLY A 348 -14.33 -18.06 -11.66
C GLY A 348 -15.12 -16.80 -11.97
N GLY A 349 -15.68 -16.25 -10.90
CA GLY A 349 -16.39 -14.98 -10.93
C GLY A 349 -16.38 -14.30 -9.58
N ASN A 350 -16.53 -12.99 -9.61
CA ASN A 350 -16.62 -12.18 -8.41
C ASN A 350 -17.74 -11.15 -8.47
N VAL A 351 -18.18 -10.75 -7.30
CA VAL A 351 -19.13 -9.65 -7.08
C VAL A 351 -18.55 -8.73 -6.03
N ARG A 352 -18.53 -7.42 -6.31
CA ARG A 352 -18.21 -6.38 -5.34
C ARG A 352 -19.35 -5.40 -5.26
N LEU A 353 -19.85 -5.17 -4.06
CA LEU A 353 -20.91 -4.22 -3.76
C LEU A 353 -20.37 -3.23 -2.72
N ILE A 354 -20.54 -1.93 -2.96
CA ILE A 354 -20.07 -0.89 -2.04
C ILE A 354 -21.23 0.09 -1.83
N ASP A 355 -21.63 0.25 -0.58
CA ASP A 355 -22.51 1.28 -0.11
C ASP A 355 -21.67 2.45 0.40
N GLU A 356 -21.86 3.64 -0.19
CA GLU A 356 -21.00 4.80 0.01
C GLU A 356 -21.82 5.96 0.56
N GLU A 357 -21.45 6.40 1.78
CA GLU A 357 -22.02 7.56 2.44
C GLU A 357 -20.96 8.65 2.58
N PHE A 358 -21.23 9.83 2.06
CA PHE A 358 -20.40 11.01 2.29
C PHE A 358 -21.17 12.03 3.14
N GLY A 359 -20.59 12.53 4.23
CA GLY A 359 -21.20 13.56 5.08
C GLY A 359 -21.31 14.89 4.35
N THR A 360 -22.47 15.55 4.44
CA THR A 360 -22.71 16.88 3.86
C THR A 360 -22.27 17.98 4.83
N TYR A 361 -21.40 18.87 4.37
CA TYR A 361 -21.19 20.14 5.06
C TYR A 361 -22.10 21.21 4.46
N SER A 362 -22.85 21.91 5.32
CA SER A 362 -23.63 23.07 4.90
C SER A 362 -22.68 24.18 4.48
N PRO A 363 -22.84 24.77 3.28
CA PRO A 363 -21.99 25.86 2.80
C PRO A 363 -22.06 27.13 3.67
N GLN A 364 -23.03 27.23 4.58
CA GLN A 364 -23.35 28.47 5.31
C GLN A 364 -22.57 28.65 6.62
N GLU A 365 -21.93 27.63 7.14
CA GLU A 365 -21.35 27.72 8.49
C GLU A 365 -19.87 28.16 8.56
N HIS A 366 -19.10 28.13 7.45
CA HIS A 366 -17.66 28.31 7.53
C HIS A 366 -17.05 29.07 6.33
N PHE A 367 -17.52 30.28 6.03
CA PHE A 367 -16.85 31.14 5.06
C PHE A 367 -15.48 31.66 5.50
N SER A 368 -15.08 31.40 6.74
CA SER A 368 -13.86 31.97 7.34
C SER A 368 -12.67 31.01 7.43
N MET A 369 -12.78 29.79 6.87
CA MET A 369 -11.70 28.82 6.99
C MET A 369 -11.37 28.16 5.64
N PRO A 370 -10.09 28.06 5.26
CA PRO A 370 -9.64 27.37 4.07
C PRO A 370 -9.63 25.86 4.31
N TYR A 371 -10.68 25.17 3.90
CA TYR A 371 -10.79 23.72 3.98
C TYR A 371 -11.00 23.10 2.60
N LEU A 372 -10.43 21.92 2.40
CA LEU A 372 -10.82 21.06 1.30
C LEU A 372 -12.18 20.45 1.64
N ARG A 373 -13.17 20.64 0.78
CA ARG A 373 -14.53 20.14 1.00
C ARG A 373 -14.97 19.27 -0.16
N ILE A 374 -15.76 18.25 0.17
CA ILE A 374 -16.55 17.52 -0.82
C ILE A 374 -17.82 18.34 -1.04
N ALA A 375 -17.87 19.05 -2.17
CA ALA A 375 -18.93 20.04 -2.44
C ALA A 375 -20.20 19.43 -3.07
N GLN A 376 -20.11 18.23 -3.61
CA GLN A 376 -21.25 17.58 -4.26
C GLN A 376 -21.41 16.14 -3.79
N GLN A 377 -22.60 15.76 -3.41
CA GLN A 377 -22.88 14.49 -2.80
C GLN A 377 -24.17 13.85 -3.26
N ALA A 378 -24.15 12.54 -3.24
CA ALA A 378 -25.28 11.66 -3.05
C ALA A 378 -24.76 10.33 -2.54
N ASP A 379 -25.48 9.70 -1.62
CA ASP A 379 -25.29 8.30 -1.30
C ASP A 379 -25.30 7.50 -2.61
N PHE A 380 -24.40 6.57 -2.74
CA PHE A 380 -24.25 5.82 -3.97
C PHE A 380 -24.03 4.35 -3.68
N PHE A 381 -24.46 3.50 -4.59
CA PHE A 381 -24.24 2.08 -4.52
C PHE A 381 -23.41 1.62 -5.73
N SER A 382 -22.11 1.42 -5.49
CA SER A 382 -21.18 0.93 -6.50
C SER A 382 -21.28 -0.58 -6.64
N GLN A 383 -21.30 -1.08 -7.88
CA GLN A 383 -21.41 -2.49 -8.19
C GLN A 383 -20.40 -2.89 -9.26
N SER A 384 -19.70 -3.97 -9.03
CA SER A 384 -18.80 -4.56 -10.01
C SER A 384 -18.99 -6.09 -10.07
N TYR A 385 -19.08 -6.62 -11.28
CA TYR A 385 -19.24 -8.03 -11.56
C TYR A 385 -18.16 -8.50 -12.53
N GLY A 386 -17.46 -9.57 -12.22
CA GLY A 386 -16.41 -10.11 -13.07
C GLY A 386 -16.58 -11.61 -13.28
N VAL A 387 -16.26 -12.05 -14.49
CA VAL A 387 -16.06 -13.47 -14.80
C VAL A 387 -14.70 -13.64 -15.46
N TYR A 388 -14.01 -14.71 -15.15
CA TYR A 388 -12.67 -14.93 -15.69
C TYR A 388 -12.41 -16.41 -15.98
N VAL A 389 -11.52 -16.61 -16.93
CA VAL A 389 -10.97 -17.90 -17.30
C VAL A 389 -9.45 -17.78 -17.41
N ASN A 390 -8.75 -18.77 -16.89
CA ASN A 390 -7.31 -18.89 -17.04
C ASN A 390 -6.99 -20.36 -17.36
N TRP A 391 -6.34 -20.58 -18.49
CA TRP A 391 -5.98 -21.90 -18.98
C TRP A 391 -4.45 -22.02 -18.97
N ASP A 392 -3.95 -22.91 -18.14
CA ASP A 392 -2.53 -23.22 -18.01
C ASP A 392 -2.25 -24.53 -18.76
N LEU A 393 -1.61 -24.39 -19.89
CA LEU A 393 -1.37 -25.43 -20.89
C LEU A 393 0.07 -25.92 -20.77
N GLU A 394 0.26 -27.16 -20.42
CA GLU A 394 1.54 -27.86 -20.56
C GLU A 394 1.72 -28.27 -22.04
N VAL A 395 2.34 -27.40 -22.84
CA VAL A 395 2.53 -27.63 -24.30
C VAL A 395 3.55 -28.74 -24.56
N THR A 396 4.61 -28.78 -23.76
CA THR A 396 5.60 -29.85 -23.69
C THR A 396 6.11 -29.95 -22.26
N GLU A 397 6.85 -31.01 -21.91
CA GLU A 397 7.49 -31.17 -20.60
C GLU A 397 8.35 -29.96 -20.16
N LYS A 398 8.70 -29.06 -21.09
CA LYS A 398 9.56 -27.88 -20.85
C LYS A 398 8.87 -26.55 -21.17
N THR A 399 7.67 -26.57 -21.67
CA THR A 399 6.98 -25.37 -22.18
C THR A 399 5.59 -25.25 -21.65
N ASP A 400 5.33 -24.18 -20.87
CA ASP A 400 4.00 -23.84 -20.40
C ASP A 400 3.48 -22.61 -21.15
N LEU A 401 2.19 -22.58 -21.39
CA LEU A 401 1.48 -21.47 -22.01
C LEU A 401 0.24 -21.13 -21.21
N ILE A 402 0.15 -19.93 -20.68
CA ILE A 402 -1.02 -19.44 -19.95
C ILE A 402 -1.82 -18.52 -20.87
N LEU A 403 -3.10 -18.84 -21.07
CA LEU A 403 -4.08 -18.03 -21.78
C LEU A 403 -5.20 -17.64 -20.83
N GLY A 404 -5.43 -16.36 -20.65
CA GLY A 404 -6.46 -15.90 -19.74
C GLY A 404 -7.20 -14.68 -20.24
N SER A 405 -8.42 -14.51 -19.78
CA SER A 405 -9.17 -13.26 -19.95
C SER A 405 -10.18 -13.10 -18.82
N ARG A 406 -10.39 -11.85 -18.43
CA ARG A 406 -11.46 -11.43 -17.53
C ARG A 406 -12.33 -10.43 -18.22
N TRP A 407 -13.62 -10.52 -17.98
CA TRP A 407 -14.62 -9.52 -18.37
C TRP A 407 -15.25 -8.97 -17.11
N GLN A 408 -15.12 -7.65 -16.92
CA GLN A 408 -15.60 -6.97 -15.72
C GLN A 408 -16.54 -5.84 -16.09
N TYR A 409 -17.75 -5.89 -15.54
CA TYR A 409 -18.72 -4.78 -15.59
C TYR A 409 -18.59 -3.92 -14.35
N ASN A 410 -18.67 -2.60 -14.51
CA ASN A 410 -18.74 -1.65 -13.41
C ASN A 410 -19.90 -0.66 -13.69
N ASN A 411 -20.78 -0.45 -12.70
CA ASN A 411 -21.92 0.47 -12.86
C ASN A 411 -21.51 1.95 -12.88
N LEU A 412 -20.28 2.29 -12.42
CA LEU A 412 -19.76 3.65 -12.51
C LEU A 412 -19.46 4.05 -13.95
N THR A 413 -18.78 3.19 -14.70
CA THR A 413 -18.46 3.41 -16.12
C THR A 413 -19.55 2.92 -17.05
N LYS A 414 -20.44 2.03 -16.58
CA LYS A 414 -21.51 1.38 -17.35
C LYS A 414 -21.00 0.54 -18.54
N GLU A 415 -19.73 0.14 -18.49
CA GLU A 415 -19.04 -0.61 -19.54
C GLU A 415 -18.61 -1.99 -19.05
N VAL A 416 -18.34 -2.87 -20.02
CA VAL A 416 -17.70 -4.17 -19.78
C VAL A 416 -16.30 -4.12 -20.36
N ASP A 417 -15.31 -4.23 -19.50
CA ASP A 417 -13.90 -4.19 -19.86
C ASP A 417 -13.31 -5.58 -19.92
N ALA A 418 -12.53 -5.85 -20.98
CA ALA A 418 -11.79 -7.09 -21.15
C ALA A 418 -10.32 -6.92 -20.74
N GLN A 419 -9.82 -7.85 -19.93
CA GLN A 419 -8.46 -7.89 -19.42
C GLN A 419 -7.80 -9.23 -19.86
N PRO A 420 -7.33 -9.35 -21.09
CA PRO A 420 -6.66 -10.54 -21.60
C PRO A 420 -5.21 -10.62 -21.13
N GLN A 421 -4.68 -11.87 -21.07
CA GLN A 421 -3.25 -12.14 -20.90
C GLN A 421 -2.82 -13.36 -21.71
N VAL A 422 -1.56 -13.34 -22.11
CA VAL A 422 -0.84 -14.48 -22.69
C VAL A 422 0.54 -14.53 -22.04
N ARG A 423 0.92 -15.66 -21.47
CA ARG A 423 2.26 -15.88 -20.91
C ARG A 423 2.79 -17.21 -21.38
N ALA A 424 4.08 -17.26 -21.65
CA ALA A 424 4.77 -18.49 -22.00
C ALA A 424 6.03 -18.64 -21.16
N SER A 425 6.34 -19.84 -20.73
CA SER A 425 7.61 -20.16 -20.07
C SER A 425 8.29 -21.32 -20.78
N TYR A 426 9.63 -21.32 -20.71
CA TYR A 426 10.47 -22.39 -21.23
C TYR A 426 11.59 -22.72 -20.25
N GLU A 427 11.68 -23.99 -19.91
CA GLU A 427 12.74 -24.54 -19.08
C GLU A 427 14.00 -24.78 -19.93
N LEU A 428 15.00 -23.94 -19.73
CA LEU A 428 16.30 -24.07 -20.40
C LEU A 428 17.14 -25.21 -19.82
N ALA A 429 17.06 -25.38 -18.50
CA ALA A 429 17.66 -26.44 -17.70
C ALA A 429 16.86 -26.57 -16.40
N ASP A 430 17.08 -27.63 -15.61
CA ASP A 430 16.36 -27.93 -14.37
C ASP A 430 16.34 -26.75 -13.37
N ASN A 431 17.36 -25.87 -13.45
CA ASN A 431 17.50 -24.69 -12.60
C ASN A 431 17.47 -23.38 -13.38
N GLN A 432 16.96 -23.36 -14.60
CA GLN A 432 16.94 -22.16 -15.45
C GLN A 432 15.62 -22.07 -16.21
N ARG A 433 14.96 -20.92 -16.08
CA ARG A 433 13.71 -20.65 -16.78
C ARG A 433 13.71 -19.27 -17.44
N ILE A 434 13.18 -19.18 -18.64
CA ILE A 434 12.88 -17.95 -19.35
C ILE A 434 11.37 -17.84 -19.53
N TRP A 435 10.81 -16.65 -19.42
CA TRP A 435 9.40 -16.41 -19.73
C TRP A 435 9.20 -15.12 -20.51
N ALA A 436 8.10 -15.08 -21.25
CA ALA A 436 7.60 -13.88 -21.92
C ALA A 436 6.11 -13.74 -21.65
N GLY A 437 5.63 -12.51 -21.55
CA GLY A 437 4.22 -12.24 -21.28
C GLY A 437 3.72 -10.97 -21.96
N TRP A 438 2.43 -10.96 -22.22
CA TRP A 438 1.64 -9.79 -22.56
C TRP A 438 0.33 -9.82 -21.78
N GLY A 439 -0.09 -8.67 -21.30
CA GLY A 439 -1.38 -8.53 -20.62
C GLY A 439 -1.90 -7.11 -20.67
N LYS A 440 -3.21 -7.00 -20.53
CA LYS A 440 -3.94 -5.74 -20.39
C LYS A 440 -4.71 -5.75 -19.07
N ALA A 441 -4.61 -4.65 -18.31
CA ALA A 441 -5.38 -4.44 -17.10
C ALA A 441 -5.97 -3.03 -17.08
N ILE A 442 -6.98 -2.81 -16.21
CA ILE A 442 -7.74 -1.56 -16.12
C ILE A 442 -7.62 -0.95 -14.74
N VAL A 443 -7.64 0.38 -14.66
CA VAL A 443 -7.85 1.13 -13.42
C VAL A 443 -9.32 1.48 -13.31
N THR A 444 -9.99 0.93 -12.29
CA THR A 444 -11.39 1.28 -12.01
C THR A 444 -11.44 2.70 -11.46
N PRO A 445 -12.19 3.62 -12.07
CA PRO A 445 -12.31 4.97 -11.57
C PRO A 445 -13.00 4.97 -10.20
N SER A 446 -12.57 5.88 -9.34
CA SER A 446 -13.20 6.13 -8.06
C SER A 446 -14.43 7.03 -8.23
N ARG A 447 -15.26 7.03 -7.23
CA ARG A 447 -16.38 7.96 -7.15
C ARG A 447 -15.92 9.42 -7.12
N LEU A 448 -14.83 9.69 -6.39
CA LEU A 448 -14.23 11.03 -6.32
C LEU A 448 -13.89 11.56 -7.70
N GLU A 449 -13.36 10.72 -8.57
CA GLU A 449 -12.97 11.10 -9.93
C GLU A 449 -14.16 11.31 -10.88
N LEU A 450 -15.27 10.63 -10.66
CA LEU A 450 -16.41 10.68 -11.58
C LEU A 450 -17.44 11.76 -11.20
N THR A 451 -17.82 11.83 -9.93
CA THR A 451 -19.03 12.58 -9.55
C THR A 451 -18.82 13.59 -8.43
N THR A 452 -17.62 13.68 -7.87
CA THR A 452 -17.37 14.52 -6.69
C THR A 452 -16.65 15.81 -7.07
N ALA A 453 -16.91 16.88 -6.35
CA ALA A 453 -16.16 18.11 -6.42
C ALA A 453 -15.42 18.33 -5.10
N LEU A 454 -14.09 18.48 -5.16
CA LEU A 454 -13.27 18.92 -4.04
C LEU A 454 -13.15 20.44 -4.09
N GLN A 455 -13.47 21.12 -3.02
CA GLN A 455 -13.42 22.57 -2.94
C GLN A 455 -12.49 23.02 -1.82
N SER A 456 -11.53 23.87 -2.17
CA SER A 456 -10.69 24.62 -1.22
C SER A 456 -11.14 26.07 -1.19
N ASN A 457 -11.46 26.59 -0.01
CA ASN A 457 -11.87 27.99 0.17
C ASN A 457 -10.75 28.75 0.89
N ASN A 458 -10.52 29.99 0.45
CA ASN A 458 -9.50 30.86 1.02
C ASN A 458 -10.05 32.27 1.17
N TYR A 459 -9.50 33.02 2.13
CA TYR A 459 -9.90 34.39 2.43
C TYR A 459 -8.67 35.27 2.67
N ILE A 460 -8.67 36.45 2.06
CA ILE A 460 -7.64 37.46 2.29
C ILE A 460 -8.32 38.79 2.66
N GLU A 461 -8.09 39.25 3.88
CA GLU A 461 -8.61 40.53 4.34
C GLU A 461 -7.84 41.68 3.68
N GLY A 462 -8.60 42.62 3.09
CA GLY A 462 -8.04 43.85 2.53
C GLY A 462 -7.02 43.65 1.40
N ALA A 463 -7.21 42.64 0.54
CA ALA A 463 -6.38 42.41 -0.63
C ALA A 463 -6.37 43.63 -1.56
N LEU A 464 -5.19 44.05 -2.03
CA LEU A 464 -5.03 45.18 -2.96
C LEU A 464 -5.21 44.70 -4.39
N PHE A 465 -6.20 45.28 -5.09
CA PHE A 465 -6.50 44.93 -6.49
C PHE A 465 -5.86 45.94 -7.46
N SER A 466 -5.83 45.63 -8.73
CA SER A 466 -5.24 46.44 -9.81
C SER A 466 -5.87 47.81 -10.02
N ASP A 467 -7.09 48.02 -9.53
CA ASP A 467 -7.81 49.30 -9.53
C ASP A 467 -7.33 50.24 -8.38
N GLY A 468 -6.40 49.79 -7.56
CA GLY A 468 -5.86 50.52 -6.42
C GLY A 468 -6.72 50.45 -5.16
N ASN A 469 -7.84 49.76 -5.18
CA ASN A 469 -8.73 49.58 -4.03
C ASN A 469 -8.40 48.31 -3.24
N ARG A 470 -8.80 48.31 -1.96
CA ARG A 470 -8.71 47.13 -1.11
C ARG A 470 -10.08 46.47 -1.00
N TYR A 471 -10.10 45.13 -1.18
CA TYR A 471 -11.28 44.33 -1.05
C TYR A 471 -11.04 43.18 -0.07
N ASP A 472 -12.08 42.74 0.61
CA ASP A 472 -12.05 41.42 1.22
C ASP A 472 -12.20 40.38 0.10
N TYR A 473 -11.23 39.50 -0.04
CA TYR A 473 -11.12 38.58 -1.16
C TYR A 473 -11.37 37.15 -0.72
N PHE A 474 -12.47 36.57 -1.21
CA PHE A 474 -12.79 35.17 -1.07
C PHE A 474 -12.52 34.48 -2.39
N TYR A 475 -11.72 33.44 -2.40
CA TYR A 475 -11.52 32.63 -3.57
C TYR A 475 -11.59 31.15 -3.26
N SER A 476 -12.08 30.37 -4.19
CA SER A 476 -12.19 28.92 -4.07
C SER A 476 -11.64 28.22 -5.31
N PHE A 477 -10.90 27.14 -5.08
CA PHE A 477 -10.55 26.18 -6.11
C PHE A 477 -11.49 25.00 -6.00
N ILE A 478 -12.09 24.63 -7.13
CA ILE A 478 -13.00 23.50 -7.25
C ILE A 478 -12.36 22.51 -8.23
N TYR A 479 -11.99 21.34 -7.74
CA TYR A 479 -11.55 20.20 -8.53
C TYR A 479 -12.73 19.30 -8.77
N GLN A 480 -13.27 19.33 -9.98
CA GLN A 480 -14.50 18.64 -10.34
C GLN A 480 -14.21 17.35 -11.08
N GLY A 481 -14.81 16.24 -10.63
CA GLY A 481 -14.83 14.97 -11.35
C GLY A 481 -15.62 15.06 -12.66
N SER A 482 -15.51 14.02 -13.50
CA SER A 482 -16.21 13.97 -14.79
C SER A 482 -16.79 12.59 -15.05
N GLU A 483 -18.07 12.50 -15.38
CA GLU A 483 -18.72 11.25 -15.81
C GLU A 483 -18.30 10.81 -17.22
N ASP A 484 -17.64 11.68 -17.99
CA ASP A 484 -17.17 11.40 -19.36
C ASP A 484 -15.77 10.76 -19.42
N LEU A 485 -15.18 10.41 -18.27
CA LEU A 485 -13.86 9.77 -18.20
C LEU A 485 -13.91 8.37 -18.80
N ARG A 486 -12.95 8.09 -19.68
CA ARG A 486 -12.71 6.74 -20.19
C ARG A 486 -12.00 5.90 -19.14
N VAL A 487 -12.18 4.59 -19.24
CA VAL A 487 -11.45 3.64 -18.39
C VAL A 487 -9.95 3.73 -18.69
N GLU A 488 -9.17 3.99 -17.66
CA GLU A 488 -7.72 3.99 -17.72
C GLU A 488 -7.22 2.55 -17.84
N ASN A 489 -6.26 2.31 -18.74
CA ASN A 489 -5.77 0.95 -18.96
C ASN A 489 -4.28 0.91 -19.28
N VAL A 490 -3.65 -0.22 -18.95
CA VAL A 490 -2.24 -0.48 -19.20
C VAL A 490 -2.08 -1.78 -19.99
N GLU A 491 -1.28 -1.72 -21.04
CA GLU A 491 -0.80 -2.89 -21.78
C GLU A 491 0.70 -3.05 -21.52
N THR A 492 1.11 -4.25 -21.12
CA THR A 492 2.53 -4.51 -20.81
C THR A 492 3.03 -5.74 -21.54
N TYR A 493 4.23 -5.63 -22.10
CA TYR A 493 5.04 -6.71 -22.65
C TYR A 493 6.21 -6.96 -21.71
N GLU A 494 6.45 -8.21 -21.36
CA GLU A 494 7.47 -8.63 -20.41
C GLU A 494 8.34 -9.74 -20.98
N LEU A 495 9.62 -9.71 -20.58
CA LEU A 495 10.56 -10.81 -20.79
C LEU A 495 11.39 -10.98 -19.53
N GLY A 496 11.52 -12.21 -19.04
CA GLY A 496 12.29 -12.47 -17.85
C GLY A 496 13.09 -13.77 -17.91
N TYR A 497 14.06 -13.85 -17.03
CA TYR A 497 14.95 -15.00 -16.85
C TYR A 497 15.19 -15.23 -15.37
N ARG A 498 15.15 -16.50 -14.95
CA ARG A 498 15.45 -16.91 -13.59
C ARG A 498 16.43 -18.09 -13.61
N ILE A 499 17.41 -18.03 -12.70
CA ILE A 499 18.35 -19.11 -12.47
C ILE A 499 18.62 -19.23 -10.98
N TRP A 500 18.76 -20.44 -10.49
CA TRP A 500 19.03 -20.72 -9.07
C TRP A 500 19.99 -21.87 -8.89
N SER A 501 20.65 -21.88 -7.73
CA SER A 501 21.41 -23.00 -7.21
C SER A 501 20.67 -23.50 -5.97
N ASP A 502 20.51 -24.80 -5.85
CA ASP A 502 19.60 -25.45 -4.88
C ASP A 502 19.78 -25.00 -3.42
N GLU A 503 20.91 -24.41 -3.04
CA GLU A 503 21.15 -24.05 -1.64
C GLU A 503 21.88 -22.70 -1.44
N VAL A 504 22.43 -22.08 -2.49
CA VAL A 504 23.39 -21.00 -2.30
C VAL A 504 22.94 -19.66 -2.86
N TRP A 505 22.31 -19.60 -4.02
CA TRP A 505 21.93 -18.34 -4.63
C TRP A 505 20.78 -18.46 -5.64
N GLN A 506 20.08 -17.37 -5.80
CA GLN A 506 19.02 -17.19 -6.79
C GLN A 506 19.22 -15.84 -7.48
N PHE A 507 19.05 -15.81 -8.78
CA PHE A 507 19.05 -14.61 -9.59
C PHE A 507 17.83 -14.57 -10.49
N SER A 508 17.16 -13.40 -10.54
CA SER A 508 16.06 -13.11 -11.44
C SER A 508 16.32 -11.79 -12.14
N ALA A 509 16.03 -11.75 -13.42
CA ALA A 509 16.08 -10.54 -14.24
C ALA A 509 14.80 -10.43 -15.07
N GLY A 510 14.21 -9.24 -15.08
CA GLY A 510 13.02 -8.92 -15.86
C GLY A 510 13.21 -7.62 -16.63
N THR A 511 12.61 -7.51 -17.80
CA THR A 511 12.48 -6.27 -18.55
C THR A 511 11.06 -6.12 -19.06
N TYR A 512 10.61 -4.88 -19.19
CA TYR A 512 9.24 -4.60 -19.59
C TYR A 512 9.12 -3.34 -20.44
N TYR A 513 8.06 -3.31 -21.24
CA TYR A 513 7.57 -2.15 -21.96
C TYR A 513 6.07 -2.04 -21.75
N SER A 514 5.61 -0.90 -21.21
CA SER A 514 4.22 -0.66 -20.90
C SER A 514 3.69 0.58 -21.62
N LYS A 515 2.44 0.50 -22.07
CA LYS A 515 1.65 1.64 -22.54
C LYS A 515 0.49 1.88 -21.60
N HIS A 516 0.43 3.09 -21.07
CA HIS A 516 -0.61 3.52 -20.14
C HIS A 516 -1.49 4.56 -20.83
N HIS A 517 -2.78 4.27 -21.02
CA HIS A 517 -3.72 5.08 -21.76
C HIS A 517 -4.78 5.69 -20.85
N ASN A 518 -5.34 6.86 -21.26
CA ASN A 518 -6.39 7.58 -20.56
C ASN A 518 -6.00 7.99 -19.14
N ILE A 519 -4.75 8.40 -18.96
CA ILE A 519 -4.27 8.90 -17.66
C ILE A 519 -4.97 10.22 -17.36
N ARG A 520 -5.48 10.35 -16.15
CA ARG A 520 -6.31 11.45 -15.71
C ARG A 520 -5.46 12.64 -15.27
N ALA A 521 -5.98 13.83 -15.53
CA ALA A 521 -5.39 15.08 -15.10
C ALA A 521 -6.45 16.15 -14.92
N TYR A 522 -6.22 17.05 -14.00
CA TYR A 522 -7.03 18.25 -13.88
C TYR A 522 -6.61 19.27 -14.95
N ALA A 523 -7.55 19.72 -15.75
CA ALA A 523 -7.27 20.64 -16.83
C ALA A 523 -8.37 21.70 -16.99
N GLY A 524 -7.97 22.84 -17.57
CA GLY A 524 -8.88 23.94 -17.89
C GLY A 524 -9.39 24.64 -16.64
N VAL A 525 -8.75 25.73 -16.23
CA VAL A 525 -9.28 26.57 -15.16
C VAL A 525 -10.26 27.57 -15.77
N THR A 526 -11.53 27.44 -15.40
CA THR A 526 -12.52 28.50 -15.65
C THR A 526 -12.71 29.32 -14.39
N SER A 527 -12.72 30.65 -14.51
CA SER A 527 -12.96 31.52 -13.37
C SER A 527 -14.25 32.28 -13.50
N SER A 528 -14.93 32.49 -12.37
CA SER A 528 -16.07 33.37 -12.24
C SER A 528 -15.84 34.33 -11.08
N GLN A 529 -16.14 35.60 -11.27
CA GLN A 529 -15.92 36.64 -10.26
C GLN A 529 -17.21 37.40 -9.98
N ILE A 530 -17.50 37.64 -8.71
CA ILE A 530 -18.57 38.49 -8.22
C ILE A 530 -17.99 39.55 -7.30
N VAL A 531 -18.29 40.80 -7.54
CA VAL A 531 -17.92 41.93 -6.70
C VAL A 531 -19.15 42.45 -5.95
N LEU A 532 -19.09 42.35 -4.62
CA LEU A 532 -20.14 42.85 -3.74
C LEU A 532 -19.68 44.20 -3.17
N PRO A 533 -20.39 45.31 -3.47
CA PRO A 533 -20.07 46.61 -2.90
C PRO A 533 -20.45 46.67 -1.41
N GLY A 534 -19.61 47.33 -0.61
CA GLY A 534 -19.86 47.51 0.83
C GLY A 534 -18.60 47.27 1.65
N ASN A 535 -18.52 47.87 2.79
CA ASN A 535 -17.37 47.68 3.69
C ASN A 535 -17.58 46.41 4.52
N SER A 536 -16.78 45.39 4.27
CA SER A 536 -16.78 44.15 5.07
C SER A 536 -15.76 44.25 6.19
N SER A 537 -14.61 44.84 5.92
CA SER A 537 -13.53 45.12 6.89
C SER A 537 -13.08 46.57 6.87
N PRO A 538 -12.46 47.09 7.93
CA PRO A 538 -11.99 48.48 7.95
C PRO A 538 -10.97 48.77 6.84
N GLY A 539 -11.33 49.71 5.95
CA GLY A 539 -10.46 50.13 4.85
C GLY A 539 -10.66 49.38 3.52
N THR A 540 -11.61 48.48 3.45
CA THR A 540 -12.03 47.81 2.20
C THR A 540 -13.22 48.56 1.57
N VAL A 541 -13.34 48.47 0.24
CA VAL A 541 -14.46 49.09 -0.53
C VAL A 541 -15.54 48.08 -0.92
N GLY A 542 -15.31 46.80 -0.65
CA GLY A 542 -16.22 45.72 -0.95
C GLY A 542 -15.62 44.35 -0.74
N THR A 543 -16.35 43.35 -1.18
CA THR A 543 -15.92 41.93 -1.16
C THR A 543 -15.84 41.41 -2.59
N VAL A 544 -14.75 40.78 -2.93
CA VAL A 544 -14.59 40.03 -4.19
C VAL A 544 -14.68 38.54 -3.88
N ILE A 545 -15.56 37.85 -4.60
CA ILE A 545 -15.68 36.39 -4.52
C ILE A 545 -15.30 35.82 -5.89
N GLU A 546 -14.31 34.94 -5.91
CA GLU A 546 -13.81 34.33 -7.14
C GLU A 546 -13.76 32.82 -7.00
N GLN A 547 -14.23 32.12 -8.03
CA GLN A 547 -14.19 30.65 -8.09
C GLN A 547 -13.38 30.22 -9.30
N TYR A 548 -12.46 29.31 -9.07
CA TYR A 548 -11.65 28.65 -10.08
C TYR A 548 -12.08 27.19 -10.15
N VAL A 549 -12.56 26.75 -11.30
CA VAL A 549 -13.00 25.36 -11.51
C VAL A 549 -12.06 24.68 -12.47
N SER A 550 -11.46 23.57 -12.01
CA SER A 550 -10.66 22.65 -12.82
C SER A 550 -11.37 21.32 -12.93
N GLN A 551 -11.56 20.84 -14.15
CA GLN A 551 -12.27 19.58 -14.41
C GLN A 551 -11.28 18.44 -14.64
N LEU A 552 -11.61 17.26 -14.11
CA LEU A 552 -10.85 16.04 -14.37
C LEU A 552 -11.12 15.55 -15.80
N VAL A 553 -10.07 15.28 -16.53
CA VAL A 553 -10.08 14.80 -17.92
C VAL A 553 -9.02 13.73 -18.12
N ASP A 554 -9.01 13.01 -19.22
CA ASP A 554 -8.12 11.89 -19.51
C ASP A 554 -7.28 12.03 -20.81
N PRO A 555 -6.59 13.17 -21.04
CA PRO A 555 -5.88 13.44 -22.27
C PRO A 555 -4.47 12.84 -22.33
N LEU A 556 -4.00 12.25 -21.22
CA LEU A 556 -2.64 11.80 -21.09
C LEU A 556 -2.48 10.31 -21.42
N TRP A 557 -1.33 9.96 -21.94
CA TRP A 557 -0.85 8.60 -22.02
C TRP A 557 0.67 8.55 -21.86
N SER A 558 1.21 7.41 -21.46
CA SER A 558 2.65 7.27 -21.27
C SER A 558 3.18 5.94 -21.79
N GLU A 559 4.46 5.95 -22.13
CA GLU A 559 5.25 4.76 -22.38
C GLU A 559 6.27 4.61 -21.26
N THR A 560 6.36 3.41 -20.69
CA THR A 560 7.35 3.10 -19.67
C THR A 560 8.22 1.93 -20.13
N VAL A 561 9.52 2.12 -20.07
CA VAL A 561 10.52 1.09 -20.31
C VAL A 561 11.31 0.87 -19.04
N GLY A 562 11.57 -0.37 -18.68
CA GLY A 562 12.34 -0.65 -17.47
C GLY A 562 12.78 -2.09 -17.34
N GLY A 563 13.45 -2.36 -16.21
CA GLY A 563 13.86 -3.70 -15.84
C GLY A 563 14.19 -3.80 -14.36
N GLU A 564 14.09 -5.01 -13.83
CA GLU A 564 14.39 -5.36 -12.46
C GLU A 564 15.39 -6.50 -12.41
N LEU A 565 16.30 -6.42 -11.43
CA LEU A 565 17.22 -7.49 -11.07
C LEU A 565 17.02 -7.80 -9.58
N ALA A 566 16.96 -9.08 -9.26
CA ALA A 566 16.94 -9.56 -7.88
C ALA A 566 17.97 -10.68 -7.71
N PHE A 567 18.78 -10.55 -6.68
CA PHE A 567 19.80 -11.54 -6.33
C PHE A 567 19.73 -11.85 -4.84
N LYS A 568 19.54 -13.13 -4.51
CA LYS A 568 19.60 -13.65 -3.14
C LYS A 568 20.77 -14.61 -3.06
N TRP A 569 21.61 -14.47 -2.02
CA TRP A 569 22.82 -15.24 -1.82
C TRP A 569 23.05 -15.59 -0.36
N ALA A 570 23.22 -16.87 -0.08
CA ALA A 570 23.57 -17.38 1.24
C ALA A 570 24.80 -18.31 1.11
N PRO A 571 26.02 -17.75 1.12
CA PRO A 571 27.26 -18.52 0.99
C PRO A 571 27.47 -19.52 2.13
N ILE A 572 26.91 -19.24 3.27
CA ILE A 572 26.87 -20.08 4.48
C ILE A 572 25.54 -19.82 5.20
N ASP A 573 25.06 -20.75 6.00
CA ASP A 573 23.78 -20.64 6.74
C ASP A 573 23.67 -19.37 7.61
N ALA A 574 24.82 -18.92 8.11
CA ALA A 574 24.89 -17.73 8.98
C ALA A 574 24.80 -16.39 8.24
N VAL A 575 24.92 -16.36 6.92
CA VAL A 575 24.95 -15.10 6.14
C VAL A 575 24.01 -15.17 4.95
N GLN A 576 23.13 -14.20 4.84
CA GLN A 576 22.26 -14.01 3.68
C GLN A 576 22.35 -12.57 3.19
N LEU A 577 22.51 -12.39 1.88
CA LEU A 577 22.52 -11.13 1.19
C LEU A 577 21.43 -11.11 0.13
N ASN A 578 20.53 -10.15 0.20
CA ASN A 578 19.53 -9.86 -0.81
C ASN A 578 19.88 -8.54 -1.47
N MET A 579 19.94 -8.49 -2.79
CA MET A 579 20.24 -7.28 -3.56
C MET A 579 19.22 -7.11 -4.67
N ASN A 580 18.68 -5.92 -4.78
CA ASN A 580 17.69 -5.57 -5.79
C ASN A 580 18.12 -4.29 -6.50
N TYR A 581 17.91 -4.27 -7.81
CA TYR A 581 18.10 -3.10 -8.63
C TYR A 581 16.93 -2.95 -9.59
N SER A 582 16.41 -1.73 -9.74
CA SER A 582 15.36 -1.44 -10.69
C SER A 582 15.67 -0.17 -11.46
N TYR A 583 15.35 -0.22 -12.73
CA TYR A 583 15.41 0.92 -13.63
C TYR A 583 14.05 1.13 -14.28
N LYS A 584 13.59 2.38 -14.33
CA LYS A 584 12.42 2.78 -15.11
C LYS A 584 12.64 4.13 -15.77
N ARG A 585 12.08 4.29 -16.97
CA ARG A 585 11.97 5.57 -17.66
C ARG A 585 10.58 5.73 -18.21
N ILE A 586 9.92 6.83 -17.84
CA ILE A 586 8.58 7.18 -18.29
C ILE A 586 8.70 8.28 -19.36
N ILE A 587 7.94 8.15 -20.43
CA ILE A 587 7.80 9.14 -21.49
C ILE A 587 6.33 9.50 -21.58
N GLY A 588 6.00 10.72 -21.16
CA GLY A 588 4.62 11.23 -21.15
C GLY A 588 4.21 11.80 -22.50
N HIS A 589 2.96 11.63 -22.84
CA HIS A 589 2.32 12.17 -24.03
C HIS A 589 0.99 12.81 -23.66
N CYS A 590 0.57 13.80 -24.43
CA CYS A 590 -0.68 14.48 -24.21
C CYS A 590 -1.39 14.73 -25.55
N GLU A 591 -2.72 14.52 -25.60
CA GLU A 591 -3.53 14.67 -26.79
C GLU A 591 -4.61 15.77 -26.62
N GLY A 592 -4.84 16.54 -27.69
CA GLY A 592 -5.89 17.56 -27.74
C GLY A 592 -5.46 18.99 -27.40
N ALA A 593 -6.42 19.93 -27.46
CA ALA A 593 -6.18 21.36 -27.25
C ALA A 593 -5.72 21.73 -25.83
N ILE A 594 -6.04 20.89 -24.86
CA ILE A 594 -5.68 21.04 -23.44
C ILE A 594 -4.16 20.98 -23.24
N CYS A 595 -3.46 20.26 -24.11
CA CYS A 595 -2.03 20.05 -24.04
C CYS A 595 -1.19 21.28 -24.36
N GLY A 596 -1.74 22.24 -25.08
CA GLY A 596 -1.07 23.49 -25.42
C GLY A 596 -0.77 24.40 -24.21
N SER A 597 -1.57 24.30 -23.15
CA SER A 597 -1.45 25.08 -21.92
C SER A 597 -0.91 24.28 -20.73
N ASN A 598 -0.85 22.94 -20.80
CA ASN A 598 -0.62 22.04 -19.67
C ASN A 598 0.56 21.07 -19.89
N GLN A 599 1.69 21.60 -20.36
CA GLN A 599 2.96 20.84 -20.43
C GLN A 599 3.41 20.33 -19.04
N ALA A 600 3.00 20.99 -17.95
CA ALA A 600 3.34 20.65 -16.60
C ALA A 600 2.87 19.25 -16.21
N VAL A 601 1.62 18.89 -16.52
CA VAL A 601 1.08 17.57 -16.15
C VAL A 601 1.80 16.41 -16.87
N LYS A 602 2.19 16.62 -18.13
CA LYS A 602 3.06 15.67 -18.84
C LYS A 602 4.41 15.50 -18.15
N ARG A 603 4.98 16.61 -17.67
CA ARG A 603 6.28 16.63 -16.99
C ARG A 603 6.23 15.93 -15.64
N GLU A 604 5.11 15.97 -14.92
CA GLU A 604 4.93 15.23 -13.66
C GLU A 604 5.05 13.71 -13.85
N LEU A 605 4.58 13.18 -14.98
CA LEU A 605 4.75 11.77 -15.30
C LEU A 605 6.23 11.41 -15.52
N GLU A 606 7.01 12.31 -16.12
CA GLU A 606 8.40 12.09 -16.51
C GLU A 606 9.40 12.37 -15.36
N ASN A 607 9.03 13.20 -14.39
CA ASN A 607 9.89 13.68 -13.28
C ASN A 607 9.99 12.67 -12.13
N GLN A 608 10.24 11.42 -12.45
CA GLN A 608 10.35 10.32 -11.48
C GLN A 608 11.81 9.87 -11.38
N PRO A 609 12.26 9.38 -10.19
CA PRO A 609 13.55 8.71 -10.10
C PRO A 609 13.63 7.53 -11.07
N ASN A 610 14.79 7.34 -11.68
CA ASN A 610 14.98 6.29 -12.66
C ASN A 610 15.65 5.04 -12.09
N HIS A 611 16.49 5.18 -11.04
CA HIS A 611 17.29 4.09 -10.48
C HIS A 611 16.94 3.88 -9.02
N PHE A 612 16.74 2.63 -8.66
CA PHE A 612 16.45 2.18 -7.30
C PHE A 612 17.37 1.01 -6.98
N VAL A 613 18.05 1.07 -5.84
CA VAL A 613 18.87 -0.02 -5.32
C VAL A 613 18.42 -0.30 -3.89
N ASN A 614 18.26 -1.57 -3.57
CA ASN A 614 18.07 -2.03 -2.20
C ASN A 614 19.00 -3.22 -1.94
N ALA A 615 19.64 -3.26 -0.79
CA ALA A 615 20.43 -4.39 -0.36
C ALA A 615 20.21 -4.65 1.14
N GLN A 616 19.91 -5.90 1.49
CA GLN A 616 19.75 -6.34 2.87
C GLN A 616 20.77 -7.44 3.17
N LEU A 617 21.65 -7.18 4.13
CA LEU A 617 22.57 -8.17 4.70
C LEU A 617 22.03 -8.66 6.03
N MET A 618 21.89 -9.96 6.19
CA MET A 618 21.53 -10.63 7.45
C MET A 618 22.67 -11.55 7.88
N TRP A 619 23.12 -11.42 9.12
CA TRP A 619 24.25 -12.16 9.65
C TRP A 619 23.98 -12.70 11.05
N ASP A 620 23.97 -14.03 11.19
CA ASP A 620 23.91 -14.75 12.44
C ASP A 620 25.35 -14.88 13.00
N ILE A 621 25.78 -13.90 13.81
CA ILE A 621 27.15 -13.78 14.33
C ILE A 621 27.47 -14.94 15.28
N THR A 622 26.52 -15.27 16.14
CA THR A 622 26.55 -16.42 17.06
C THR A 622 25.12 -16.91 17.27
N PRO A 623 24.88 -18.07 17.92
CA PRO A 623 23.50 -18.48 18.24
C PRO A 623 22.72 -17.50 19.12
N GLN A 624 23.40 -16.54 19.77
CA GLN A 624 22.76 -15.51 20.62
C GLN A 624 22.70 -14.14 19.96
N TRP A 625 23.54 -13.85 18.98
CA TRP A 625 23.67 -12.56 18.35
C TRP A 625 23.42 -12.63 16.87
N TRP A 626 22.56 -11.77 16.36
CA TRP A 626 22.49 -11.50 14.93
C TRP A 626 22.50 -10.00 14.65
N ALA A 627 22.95 -9.64 13.45
CA ALA A 627 22.90 -8.30 12.92
C ALA A 627 22.26 -8.30 11.54
N SER A 628 21.68 -7.17 11.17
CA SER A 628 21.29 -6.90 9.79
C SER A 628 21.55 -5.45 9.42
N SER A 629 21.73 -5.21 8.14
CA SER A 629 21.83 -3.88 7.57
C SER A 629 21.07 -3.83 6.27
N THR A 630 20.26 -2.79 6.11
CA THR A 630 19.53 -2.47 4.87
C THR A 630 20.11 -1.20 4.29
N LEU A 631 20.43 -1.21 2.99
CA LEU A 631 20.87 -0.07 2.23
C LEU A 631 19.80 0.25 1.19
N GLN A 632 19.43 1.52 1.10
CA GLN A 632 18.53 2.04 0.08
C GLN A 632 19.18 3.19 -0.69
N TYR A 633 19.03 3.18 -2.00
CA TYR A 633 19.41 4.27 -2.88
C TYR A 633 18.28 4.54 -3.89
N ILE A 634 17.90 5.80 -3.98
CA ILE A 634 16.95 6.32 -4.99
C ILE A 634 17.67 7.46 -5.72
N SER A 635 17.71 7.39 -7.05
CA SER A 635 18.38 8.43 -7.84
C SER A 635 17.66 9.77 -7.74
N GLU A 636 18.39 10.84 -8.07
CA GLU A 636 17.81 12.18 -8.20
C GLU A 636 16.59 12.19 -9.12
N SER A 637 15.68 13.11 -8.86
CA SER A 637 14.54 13.42 -9.71
C SER A 637 14.44 14.94 -9.94
N GLN A 638 13.61 15.32 -10.90
CA GLN A 638 13.40 16.74 -11.24
C GLN A 638 11.92 17.07 -11.06
N MET A 639 11.64 18.26 -10.56
CA MET A 639 10.30 18.81 -10.49
C MET A 639 10.31 20.24 -11.04
N HIS A 640 9.24 20.64 -11.70
CA HIS A 640 9.04 22.04 -12.07
C HIS A 640 8.50 22.82 -10.87
N SER A 641 9.00 24.05 -10.67
CA SER A 641 8.65 24.88 -9.50
C SER A 641 7.17 25.27 -9.45
N ASP A 642 6.55 25.37 -10.61
CA ASP A 642 5.14 25.65 -10.79
C ASP A 642 4.66 25.20 -12.18
N TYR A 643 3.35 25.26 -12.38
CA TYR A 643 2.71 24.93 -13.67
C TYR A 643 3.02 25.95 -14.80
N THR A 644 3.71 27.05 -14.49
CA THR A 644 3.90 28.18 -15.40
C THR A 644 5.37 28.48 -15.69
N SER A 645 6.32 28.04 -14.86
CA SER A 645 7.75 28.34 -15.00
C SER A 645 8.55 27.19 -15.62
N ASP A 646 9.65 27.54 -16.29
CA ASP A 646 10.65 26.57 -16.78
C ASP A 646 11.72 26.26 -15.71
N GLU A 647 11.59 26.83 -14.48
CA GLU A 647 12.51 26.55 -13.39
C GLU A 647 12.33 25.11 -12.89
N ARG A 648 13.44 24.38 -12.82
CA ARG A 648 13.48 23.00 -12.36
C ARG A 648 14.12 22.94 -10.99
N TYR A 649 13.40 22.34 -10.05
CA TYR A 649 14.02 21.90 -8.80
C TYR A 649 14.61 20.51 -9.01
N GLN A 650 15.87 20.35 -8.65
CA GLN A 650 16.49 19.03 -8.54
C GLN A 650 16.28 18.52 -7.13
N TRP A 651 15.66 17.36 -7.02
CA TRP A 651 15.62 16.62 -5.78
C TRP A 651 16.84 15.72 -5.73
N PRO A 652 17.64 15.84 -4.66
CA PRO A 652 18.85 15.06 -4.52
C PRO A 652 18.51 13.57 -4.46
N GLU A 653 19.49 12.74 -4.76
CA GLU A 653 19.42 11.32 -4.48
C GLU A 653 19.20 11.08 -2.99
N VAL A 654 18.47 10.01 -2.68
CA VAL A 654 18.29 9.50 -1.31
C VAL A 654 19.21 8.31 -1.13
N PHE A 655 20.06 8.39 -0.10
CA PHE A 655 20.87 7.28 0.34
C PHE A 655 20.68 7.09 1.84
N SER A 656 20.22 5.90 2.24
CA SER A 656 20.03 5.56 3.65
C SER A 656 20.57 4.18 3.97
N VAL A 657 21.00 4.04 5.21
CA VAL A 657 21.44 2.77 5.78
C VAL A 657 20.74 2.55 7.11
N ASP A 658 20.13 1.40 7.24
CA ASP A 658 19.53 0.95 8.50
C ASP A 658 20.37 -0.18 9.08
N ILE A 659 20.49 -0.22 10.40
CA ILE A 659 21.23 -1.24 11.11
C ILE A 659 20.39 -1.76 12.27
N ALA A 660 20.28 -3.08 12.36
CA ALA A 660 19.67 -3.75 13.50
C ALA A 660 20.67 -4.72 14.14
N LEU A 661 20.74 -4.71 15.46
CA LEU A 661 21.52 -5.64 16.26
C LEU A 661 20.63 -6.28 17.31
N SER A 662 20.62 -7.60 17.35
CA SER A 662 19.76 -8.35 18.25
C SER A 662 20.56 -9.34 19.11
N TRP A 663 20.10 -9.47 20.35
CA TRP A 663 20.63 -10.43 21.31
C TRP A 663 19.49 -11.21 21.99
N GLN A 664 19.70 -12.51 22.12
CA GLN A 664 18.84 -13.41 22.88
C GLN A 664 19.68 -14.48 23.58
N HIS A 665 19.59 -14.55 24.90
CA HIS A 665 20.38 -15.54 25.66
C HIS A 665 20.03 -16.97 25.26
N SER A 666 18.77 -17.30 25.20
CA SER A 666 18.19 -18.54 24.66
C SER A 666 16.71 -18.31 24.32
N LYS A 667 16.08 -19.25 23.61
CA LYS A 667 14.66 -19.17 23.22
C LYS A 667 13.69 -18.97 24.39
N ALA A 668 14.05 -19.33 25.61
CA ALA A 668 13.24 -19.12 26.82
C ALA A 668 13.29 -17.68 27.35
N TYR A 669 14.24 -16.86 26.92
CA TYR A 669 14.41 -15.47 27.35
C TYR A 669 13.92 -14.49 26.29
N PRO A 670 13.55 -13.26 26.68
CA PRO A 670 13.25 -12.21 25.74
C PRO A 670 14.42 -11.90 24.81
N ARG A 671 14.11 -11.59 23.57
CA ARG A 671 15.03 -11.04 22.59
C ARG A 671 15.05 -9.53 22.69
N LEU A 672 16.22 -8.95 22.72
CA LEU A 672 16.45 -7.52 22.70
C LEU A 672 17.02 -7.13 21.34
N THR A 673 16.39 -6.18 20.64
CA THR A 673 16.84 -5.67 19.35
C THR A 673 16.97 -4.16 19.40
N ALA A 674 18.12 -3.63 19.03
CA ALA A 674 18.35 -2.20 18.83
C ALA A 674 18.40 -1.92 17.33
N VAL A 675 17.72 -0.88 16.88
CA VAL A 675 17.66 -0.46 15.48
C VAL A 675 18.00 1.02 15.37
N VAL A 676 18.73 1.35 14.32
CA VAL A 676 18.97 2.73 13.87
C VAL A 676 18.66 2.80 12.39
N GLU A 677 17.76 3.68 12.00
CA GLU A 677 17.35 3.93 10.62
C GLU A 677 17.84 5.27 10.10
N ASN A 678 17.90 5.35 8.78
CA ASN A 678 18.23 6.57 8.01
C ASN A 678 19.62 7.15 8.34
N LEU A 679 20.60 6.30 8.63
CA LEU A 679 21.99 6.74 8.73
C LEU A 679 22.45 7.24 7.35
N GLY A 680 22.97 8.47 7.28
CA GLY A 680 23.45 9.08 6.04
C GLY A 680 22.39 9.83 5.23
N ALA A 681 21.13 9.70 5.57
CA ALA A 681 20.08 10.55 5.02
C ALA A 681 20.10 11.90 5.74
N ASP A 682 20.84 12.84 5.21
CA ASP A 682 20.86 14.24 5.68
C ASP A 682 19.53 14.89 5.30
N GLN A 683 18.54 14.84 6.21
CA GLN A 683 17.24 15.51 6.10
C GLN A 683 16.61 15.47 4.67
N SER A 684 16.65 14.29 4.05
CA SER A 684 16.12 14.12 2.69
C SER A 684 14.60 14.04 2.69
N THR A 685 13.97 14.79 1.79
CA THR A 685 12.58 14.59 1.43
C THR A 685 12.52 13.52 0.32
N GLU A 686 11.79 12.44 0.55
CA GLU A 686 11.69 11.34 -0.43
C GLU A 686 10.78 11.68 -1.60
N PHE A 687 9.98 12.72 -1.47
CA PHE A 687 9.04 13.14 -2.49
C PHE A 687 9.09 14.65 -2.76
N PRO A 688 9.14 15.05 -4.05
CA PRO A 688 9.12 16.45 -4.45
C PRO A 688 7.71 17.03 -4.28
N GLN A 689 7.39 17.54 -3.09
CA GLN A 689 6.20 18.36 -2.92
C GLN A 689 6.55 19.71 -2.34
N ALA A 690 6.09 20.76 -3.02
CA ALA A 690 6.11 22.12 -2.49
C ALA A 690 5.29 22.26 -1.18
N PHE A 691 4.55 21.22 -0.81
CA PHE A 691 3.55 21.22 0.25
C PHE A 691 3.90 20.38 1.47
N SER A 692 4.94 19.54 1.41
CA SER A 692 5.33 18.72 2.55
C SER A 692 6.65 19.20 3.14
N PRO A 693 6.66 19.77 4.35
CA PRO A 693 7.88 20.11 5.07
C PRO A 693 8.54 18.87 5.69
N TYR A 694 8.13 17.68 5.27
CA TYR A 694 8.57 16.42 5.84
C TYR A 694 10.03 16.12 5.46
N GLN A 695 10.86 15.87 6.47
CA GLN A 695 12.25 15.46 6.30
C GLN A 695 12.50 14.21 7.13
N ASN A 696 13.00 13.16 6.50
CA ASN A 696 13.44 11.95 7.20
C ASN A 696 14.73 12.24 7.98
N GLY A 697 14.69 12.08 9.29
CA GLY A 697 15.84 12.16 10.17
C GLY A 697 16.26 10.77 10.66
N VAL A 698 17.40 10.71 11.35
CA VAL A 698 17.85 9.47 12.00
C VAL A 698 16.89 9.07 13.10
N GLN A 699 16.44 7.82 13.03
CA GLN A 699 15.54 7.22 14.00
C GLN A 699 16.22 6.06 14.70
N TYR A 700 15.85 5.84 15.95
CA TYR A 700 16.37 4.70 16.72
C TYR A 700 15.34 4.19 17.72
N TRP A 701 15.33 2.87 17.92
CA TRP A 701 14.46 2.24 18.91
C TRP A 701 15.04 0.95 19.47
N LEU A 702 14.44 0.55 20.55
CA LEU A 702 14.72 -0.69 21.25
C LEU A 702 13.48 -1.55 21.29
N THR A 703 13.57 -2.79 20.87
CA THR A 703 12.49 -3.77 20.89
C THR A 703 12.80 -4.89 21.87
N LEU A 704 11.84 -5.22 22.73
CA LEU A 704 11.81 -6.40 23.55
C LEU A 704 10.73 -7.35 23.01
N ALA A 705 11.12 -8.52 22.52
CA ALA A 705 10.19 -9.54 22.04
C ALA A 705 10.35 -10.82 22.85
N TRP A 706 9.27 -11.39 23.33
CA TRP A 706 9.29 -12.60 24.11
C TRP A 706 8.18 -13.57 23.67
N SER A 707 8.61 -14.82 23.38
CA SER A 707 7.70 -15.94 23.11
C SER A 707 7.88 -16.96 24.26
N PRO A 708 7.10 -16.84 25.34
CA PRO A 708 7.24 -17.77 26.46
C PRO A 708 6.89 -19.17 25.97
N SER A 709 7.89 -20.07 25.92
CA SER A 709 7.62 -21.51 25.90
C SER A 709 6.84 -21.80 27.19
N MET A 710 5.60 -22.26 27.10
CA MET A 710 4.93 -22.76 28.31
C MET A 710 5.80 -23.86 28.86
N VAL A 711 6.45 -23.57 29.97
CA VAL A 711 7.17 -24.58 30.74
C VAL A 711 6.14 -25.65 31.02
N GLN A 712 6.30 -26.82 30.43
CA GLN A 712 5.55 -28.01 30.83
C GLN A 712 5.79 -28.16 32.34
N GLY A 713 4.79 -27.80 33.15
CA GLY A 713 4.86 -27.99 34.56
C GLY A 713 5.09 -29.49 34.81
N SER A 714 6.32 -29.82 35.23
CA SER A 714 6.56 -31.09 35.88
C SER A 714 5.57 -31.16 37.03
N ALA A 715 4.57 -32.02 36.88
CA ALA A 715 3.69 -32.39 37.99
C ALA A 715 4.58 -32.81 39.15
N LEU A 716 4.50 -32.03 40.25
CA LEU A 716 4.91 -32.46 41.59
C LEU A 716 3.91 -33.50 42.10
#